data_560dec498cd91b9b2c7bd1083f7ceb57
#
_entry.id   560dec498cd91b9b2c7bd1083f7ceb57
#
_cell.length_a   1.000
_cell.length_b   1.000
_cell.length_c   1.000
_cell.angle_alpha   90.00
_cell.angle_beta   90.00
_cell.angle_gamma   90.00
#
_symmetry.space_group_name_H-M   'P 1'
#
loop_
_entity.id
_entity.type
_entity.pdbx_description
1 polymer ?
#
loop_
_entity_poly.entity_id
_entity_poly.type
_entity_poly.pdbx_seq_one_letter_code
_entity_poly.pdbx_strand_id
1 'polypeptide(L)'
;MQVWLDSRSDGKYVVMASITNCPSLPIPPMLWILLLSLLLLTGLLLASRKWIWWKASLMSLLLVLLSSWWLINKLSGDGLNAATLYHLGADMEGAGVADFKGYIAAYIALLLVSLLPLALVRVQRWRRIEHGKAVFGGFIAMWLVAVLVSPLYSDGQRLYQQTRPVDYSVIAPEYRVPQQALAKPRNIVWIYGESLERTYLDASTFPDLMPNLNRLAGQALDVRGLVSAEGGGWTIAGLVSSMCGVPLTTAKDDENSMGRMGSFLPEAVCLGDYLKQQGYTNHYMGGANGQFAGKGQFLATHGFDAVDDLAWFKQQKVARSHFSPWGVHDDVLLDKAYDRFVQLSKQGQPFMLTTLTMDTHHPAGHLPSACKRTRYQSEYGNIGMLNALKCTDGLISKLVDRIQASPYGDDTLIVIASDHLAMPNDLSHILAKQKRENLLLFLGKDIAPRQLATTAGSTLDSGATLLSLIQPDINAIGFGRSLLDPKRTDSASAAALRDNGKDYPRYLAFSRSLWLGDKTRQLRIDDDNQVVIGLQHVQPPVLLEYDKQFDLKSVYLENTSKQFDLADPANTLAYVDRCTAFEDGSADGDWCAMLVNRDKGIKLYRDDALRDGFAVDGPLEPFSGPRPSIRQAHMITQKGRRTRAGQYMLQFVAKQSPDRGFWIEAVSSQRKVVVAQQWVQPDAEGRISVPFGLDHEVDDLEIRAWLNHAEKLAVDNFALVPSRRGNRG
;
A
#
# COMPACT_ATOMS: atom_id res chain seq x y z
N MET A 1 19.04 -22.12 20.97
CA MET A 1 20.19 -23.00 21.07
C MET A 1 21.42 -22.11 21.16
N GLN A 2 21.88 -21.83 22.38
CA GLN A 2 23.11 -21.06 22.58
C GLN A 2 24.25 -22.07 22.80
N VAL A 3 25.30 -21.95 21.99
CA VAL A 3 26.53 -22.76 22.12
C VAL A 3 27.53 -21.88 22.86
N TRP A 4 27.90 -22.29 24.07
CA TRP A 4 29.01 -21.71 24.82
C TRP A 4 30.25 -22.61 24.65
N LEU A 5 31.38 -22.00 24.32
CA LEU A 5 32.71 -22.66 24.34
C LEU A 5 33.37 -22.27 25.67
N ASP A 6 33.55 -23.23 26.54
CA ASP A 6 34.35 -23.07 27.75
C ASP A 6 35.75 -23.70 27.53
N SER A 7 36.78 -22.93 27.73
CA SER A 7 38.17 -23.36 27.54
C SER A 7 38.73 -23.95 28.86
N ARG A 8 38.96 -25.24 28.89
CA ARG A 8 39.80 -25.85 29.95
C ARG A 8 41.26 -25.88 29.54
N SER A 9 42.14 -25.90 30.57
CA SER A 9 43.58 -25.79 30.47
C SER A 9 44.31 -26.90 29.69
N ASP A 10 43.59 -27.85 29.10
CA ASP A 10 44.14 -29.02 28.43
C ASP A 10 43.88 -29.09 26.92
N GLY A 11 43.43 -27.97 26.31
CA GLY A 11 43.28 -27.88 24.84
C GLY A 11 42.19 -28.74 24.21
N LYS A 12 41.23 -29.29 24.99
CA LYS A 12 40.09 -30.05 24.47
C LYS A 12 38.79 -29.27 24.69
N TYR A 13 38.05 -29.06 23.62
CA TYR A 13 36.71 -28.40 23.66
C TYR A 13 35.63 -29.46 23.89
N VAL A 14 34.81 -29.27 24.93
CA VAL A 14 33.59 -30.06 25.13
C VAL A 14 32.40 -29.20 24.75
N VAL A 15 31.65 -29.60 23.74
CA VAL A 15 30.40 -28.97 23.36
C VAL A 15 29.30 -29.48 24.28
N MET A 16 28.91 -28.69 25.28
CA MET A 16 27.68 -28.94 26.03
C MET A 16 26.55 -28.16 25.42
N ALA A 17 25.60 -28.84 24.80
CA ALA A 17 24.34 -28.28 24.42
C ALA A 17 23.37 -28.27 25.62
N SER A 18 23.23 -27.18 26.31
CA SER A 18 22.20 -27.01 27.33
C SER A 18 20.86 -26.67 26.63
N ILE A 19 19.93 -27.60 26.63
CA ILE A 19 18.54 -27.35 26.31
C ILE A 19 17.91 -26.79 27.57
N THR A 20 18.04 -25.47 27.79
CA THR A 20 17.22 -24.79 28.78
C THR A 20 15.78 -24.71 28.24
N ASN A 21 14.82 -25.12 29.04
CA ASN A 21 13.38 -25.08 28.80
C ASN A 21 12.96 -23.69 28.31
N CYS A 22 12.82 -23.53 27.00
CA CYS A 22 11.95 -22.47 26.46
C CYS A 22 10.52 -22.86 26.86
N PRO A 23 9.76 -22.01 27.56
CA PRO A 23 8.34 -22.26 27.74
C PRO A 23 7.71 -22.27 26.33
N SER A 24 7.34 -23.46 25.87
CA SER A 24 6.61 -23.63 24.62
C SER A 24 5.29 -22.88 24.75
N LEU A 25 5.11 -21.81 24.00
CA LEU A 25 3.78 -21.25 23.77
C LEU A 25 2.88 -22.39 23.29
N PRO A 26 1.68 -22.56 23.86
CA PRO A 26 0.74 -23.53 23.34
C PRO A 26 0.45 -23.15 21.88
N ILE A 27 0.89 -24.00 20.96
CA ILE A 27 0.59 -23.85 19.53
C ILE A 27 -0.94 -23.85 19.43
N PRO A 28 -1.55 -22.85 18.74
CA PRO A 28 -3.00 -22.79 18.60
C PRO A 28 -3.55 -24.14 18.13
N PRO A 29 -4.68 -24.63 18.66
CA PRO A 29 -5.24 -25.95 18.31
C PRO A 29 -5.37 -26.16 16.80
N MET A 30 -5.74 -25.12 16.05
CA MET A 30 -5.84 -25.17 14.58
C MET A 30 -4.53 -25.47 13.90
N LEU A 31 -3.40 -24.94 14.42
CA LEU A 31 -2.08 -25.22 13.85
C LEU A 31 -1.66 -26.67 14.08
N TRP A 32 -2.00 -27.28 15.24
CA TRP A 32 -1.79 -28.70 15.48
C TRP A 32 -2.62 -29.57 14.53
N ILE A 33 -3.89 -29.22 14.28
CA ILE A 33 -4.74 -29.93 13.33
C ILE A 33 -4.17 -29.81 11.90
N LEU A 34 -3.69 -28.63 11.50
CA LEU A 34 -3.06 -28.44 10.20
C LEU A 34 -1.79 -29.31 10.05
N LEU A 35 -0.88 -29.31 11.03
CA LEU A 35 0.33 -30.11 11.01
C LEU A 35 0.00 -31.61 10.95
N LEU A 36 -0.96 -32.07 11.74
CA LEU A 36 -1.41 -33.48 11.71
C LEU A 36 -2.02 -33.81 10.34
N SER A 37 -2.80 -32.92 9.77
CA SER A 37 -3.40 -33.08 8.43
C SER A 37 -2.31 -33.21 7.35
N LEU A 38 -1.26 -32.40 7.40
CA LEU A 38 -0.14 -32.48 6.47
C LEU A 38 0.66 -33.78 6.62
N LEU A 39 0.84 -34.27 7.87
CA LEU A 39 1.46 -35.57 8.12
C LEU A 39 0.63 -36.72 7.56
N LEU A 40 -0.69 -36.71 7.78
CA LEU A 40 -1.62 -37.71 7.25
C LEU A 40 -1.68 -37.66 5.72
N LEU A 41 -1.70 -36.47 5.11
CA LEU A 41 -1.62 -36.30 3.66
C LEU A 41 -0.34 -36.92 3.10
N THR A 42 0.81 -36.74 3.78
CA THR A 42 2.08 -37.36 3.39
C THR A 42 1.97 -38.90 3.47
N GLY A 43 1.39 -39.44 4.53
CA GLY A 43 1.13 -40.88 4.67
C GLY A 43 0.23 -41.42 3.54
N LEU A 44 -0.89 -40.73 3.24
CA LEU A 44 -1.82 -41.11 2.17
C LEU A 44 -1.23 -40.93 0.76
N LEU A 45 -0.34 -39.97 0.56
CA LEU A 45 0.44 -39.82 -0.68
C LEU A 45 1.31 -41.07 -0.90
N LEU A 46 2.00 -41.51 0.15
CA LEU A 46 2.92 -42.65 0.11
C LEU A 46 2.20 -44.01 0.10
N ALA A 47 0.98 -44.10 0.58
CA ALA A 47 0.22 -45.35 0.76
C ALA A 47 -0.24 -46.00 -0.55
N SER A 48 -0.44 -45.27 -1.63
CA SER A 48 -0.95 -45.83 -2.89
C SER A 48 -0.44 -45.08 -4.13
N ARG A 49 -0.09 -45.86 -5.18
CA ARG A 49 0.31 -45.31 -6.49
C ARG A 49 -0.85 -44.76 -7.31
N LYS A 50 -2.11 -45.15 -7.00
CA LYS A 50 -3.28 -44.70 -7.75
C LYS A 50 -3.42 -43.19 -7.66
N TRP A 51 -3.48 -42.53 -8.81
CA TRP A 51 -3.54 -41.07 -8.94
C TRP A 51 -2.43 -40.31 -8.20
N ILE A 52 -1.23 -40.88 -8.10
CA ILE A 52 -0.13 -40.31 -7.30
C ILE A 52 0.27 -38.91 -7.77
N TRP A 53 0.26 -38.64 -9.07
CA TRP A 53 0.54 -37.31 -9.61
C TRP A 53 -0.50 -36.28 -9.17
N TRP A 54 -1.79 -36.64 -9.18
CA TRP A 54 -2.84 -35.75 -8.66
C TRP A 54 -2.68 -35.45 -7.18
N LYS A 55 -2.41 -36.46 -6.37
CA LYS A 55 -2.14 -36.28 -4.94
C LYS A 55 -0.93 -35.39 -4.70
N ALA A 56 0.17 -35.64 -5.41
CA ALA A 56 1.39 -34.85 -5.29
C ALA A 56 1.18 -33.41 -5.75
N SER A 57 0.46 -33.20 -6.86
CA SER A 57 0.15 -31.85 -7.35
C SER A 57 -0.71 -31.06 -6.37
N LEU A 58 -1.78 -31.66 -5.85
CA LEU A 58 -2.66 -31.03 -4.84
C LEU A 58 -1.90 -30.70 -3.54
N MET A 59 -1.02 -31.60 -3.10
CA MET A 59 -0.19 -31.36 -1.91
C MET A 59 0.84 -30.25 -2.16
N SER A 60 1.53 -30.28 -3.30
CA SER A 60 2.47 -29.21 -3.67
C SER A 60 1.77 -27.87 -3.80
N LEU A 61 0.59 -27.83 -4.41
CA LEU A 61 -0.21 -26.61 -4.51
C LEU A 61 -0.56 -26.05 -3.12
N LEU A 62 -1.05 -26.88 -2.22
CA LEU A 62 -1.36 -26.45 -0.85
C LEU A 62 -0.11 -25.91 -0.13
N LEU A 63 1.03 -26.58 -0.25
CA LEU A 63 2.29 -26.13 0.36
C LEU A 63 2.78 -24.81 -0.25
N VAL A 64 2.67 -24.61 -1.57
CA VAL A 64 3.00 -23.35 -2.23
C VAL A 64 2.11 -22.22 -1.71
N LEU A 65 0.80 -22.45 -1.62
CA LEU A 65 -0.15 -21.45 -1.11
C LEU A 65 0.13 -21.10 0.35
N LEU A 66 0.41 -22.09 1.21
CA LEU A 66 0.79 -21.88 2.61
C LEU A 66 2.11 -21.14 2.75
N SER A 67 3.09 -21.45 1.89
CA SER A 67 4.39 -20.75 1.86
C SER A 67 4.22 -19.28 1.42
N SER A 68 3.39 -19.03 0.42
CA SER A 68 3.06 -17.68 -0.04
C SER A 68 2.31 -16.89 1.05
N TRP A 69 1.34 -17.52 1.70
CA TRP A 69 0.64 -16.94 2.84
C TRP A 69 1.60 -16.60 3.98
N TRP A 70 2.56 -17.49 4.26
CA TRP A 70 3.58 -17.23 5.30
C TRP A 70 4.39 -15.98 5.00
N LEU A 71 4.85 -15.79 3.74
CA LEU A 71 5.56 -14.58 3.35
C LEU A 71 4.68 -13.34 3.49
N ILE A 72 3.47 -13.37 2.94
CA ILE A 72 2.50 -12.28 3.04
C ILE A 72 2.28 -11.90 4.50
N ASN A 73 2.03 -12.88 5.37
CA ASN A 73 1.81 -12.63 6.79
C ASN A 73 3.07 -12.09 7.51
N LYS A 74 4.27 -12.44 7.05
CA LYS A 74 5.54 -11.86 7.57
C LYS A 74 5.74 -10.41 7.14
N LEU A 75 5.22 -10.02 5.99
CA LEU A 75 5.30 -8.65 5.48
C LEU A 75 4.19 -7.75 6.02
N SER A 76 2.96 -8.24 6.12
CA SER A 76 1.79 -7.43 6.47
C SER A 76 1.33 -7.56 7.93
N GLY A 77 1.50 -8.74 8.53
CA GLY A 77 0.99 -9.06 9.87
C GLY A 77 -0.47 -9.53 9.92
N ASP A 78 -1.25 -9.22 8.90
CA ASP A 78 -2.70 -9.43 8.86
C ASP A 78 -3.14 -10.54 7.87
N GLY A 79 -2.18 -11.32 7.35
CA GLY A 79 -2.45 -12.34 6.35
C GLY A 79 -2.95 -11.76 5.03
N LEU A 80 -3.83 -12.48 4.33
CA LEU A 80 -4.38 -12.07 3.05
C LEU A 80 -5.64 -11.22 3.26
N ASN A 81 -5.60 -9.94 2.87
CA ASN A 81 -6.70 -9.00 2.91
C ASN A 81 -6.62 -8.01 1.73
N ALA A 82 -7.56 -7.07 1.61
CA ALA A 82 -7.57 -6.09 0.50
C ALA A 82 -6.30 -5.22 0.47
N ALA A 83 -5.75 -4.82 1.64
CA ALA A 83 -4.51 -4.03 1.72
C ALA A 83 -3.29 -4.84 1.25
N THR A 84 -3.21 -6.14 1.57
CA THR A 84 -2.11 -7.00 1.11
C THR A 84 -2.16 -7.26 -0.38
N LEU A 85 -3.35 -7.40 -0.98
CA LEU A 85 -3.51 -7.48 -2.43
C LEU A 85 -3.02 -6.20 -3.10
N TYR A 86 -3.38 -5.04 -2.55
CA TYR A 86 -2.88 -3.75 -3.00
C TYR A 86 -1.34 -3.71 -3.04
N HIS A 87 -0.66 -4.14 -1.94
CA HIS A 87 0.80 -4.13 -1.87
C HIS A 87 1.48 -5.14 -2.81
N LEU A 88 0.81 -6.25 -3.17
CA LEU A 88 1.35 -7.21 -4.14
C LEU A 88 1.40 -6.65 -5.56
N GLY A 89 0.52 -5.71 -5.89
CA GLY A 89 0.49 -5.02 -7.19
C GLY A 89 1.21 -3.67 -7.18
N ALA A 90 1.52 -3.11 -6.01
CA ALA A 90 2.13 -1.80 -5.88
C ALA A 90 3.58 -1.77 -6.35
N ASP A 91 4.00 -0.63 -6.90
CA ASP A 91 5.41 -0.37 -7.16
C ASP A 91 6.19 -0.37 -5.83
N MET A 92 7.27 -1.14 -5.78
CA MET A 92 8.12 -1.30 -4.60
C MET A 92 9.12 -0.14 -4.45
N GLU A 93 9.05 0.91 -5.27
CA GLU A 93 9.90 2.08 -5.14
C GLU A 93 9.59 2.82 -3.82
N GLY A 94 10.61 2.95 -2.97
CA GLY A 94 10.47 3.54 -1.64
C GLY A 94 10.11 2.56 -0.53
N ALA A 95 9.77 1.30 -0.84
CA ALA A 95 9.71 0.23 0.13
C ALA A 95 11.13 -0.27 0.46
N GLY A 96 11.50 -0.32 1.73
CA GLY A 96 12.81 -0.77 2.20
C GLY A 96 13.06 -2.28 1.98
N VAL A 97 12.94 -2.77 0.73
CA VAL A 97 13.05 -4.19 0.35
C VAL A 97 14.32 -4.85 0.88
N ALA A 98 15.38 -4.04 1.09
CA ALA A 98 16.65 -4.53 1.62
C ALA A 98 16.54 -5.20 3.00
N ASP A 99 15.57 -4.80 3.81
CA ASP A 99 15.36 -5.30 5.17
C ASP A 99 14.68 -6.69 5.19
N PHE A 100 14.06 -7.10 4.08
CA PHE A 100 13.30 -8.34 3.96
C PHE A 100 14.07 -9.50 3.30
N LYS A 101 15.35 -9.33 2.96
CA LYS A 101 16.16 -10.35 2.26
C LYS A 101 16.11 -11.72 2.93
N GLY A 102 16.11 -11.76 4.26
CA GLY A 102 16.02 -13.01 5.04
C GLY A 102 14.69 -13.74 4.83
N TYR A 103 13.58 -13.00 4.83
CA TYR A 103 12.24 -13.58 4.59
C TYR A 103 12.09 -14.05 3.14
N ILE A 104 12.63 -13.31 2.17
CA ILE A 104 12.62 -13.69 0.75
C ILE A 104 13.44 -14.98 0.55
N ALA A 105 14.63 -15.08 1.15
CA ALA A 105 15.46 -16.30 1.07
C ALA A 105 14.76 -17.51 1.70
N ALA A 106 14.12 -17.33 2.86
CA ALA A 106 13.34 -18.37 3.52
C ALA A 106 12.13 -18.80 2.67
N TYR A 107 11.44 -17.86 2.03
CA TYR A 107 10.34 -18.16 1.12
C TYR A 107 10.78 -18.98 -0.09
N ILE A 108 11.90 -18.63 -0.71
CA ILE A 108 12.46 -19.42 -1.82
C ILE A 108 12.76 -20.86 -1.36
N ALA A 109 13.35 -21.03 -0.17
CA ALA A 109 13.58 -22.36 0.40
C ALA A 109 12.27 -23.14 0.65
N LEU A 110 11.22 -22.48 1.16
CA LEU A 110 9.91 -23.07 1.36
C LEU A 110 9.25 -23.48 0.03
N LEU A 111 9.38 -22.67 -1.03
CA LEU A 111 8.91 -23.02 -2.37
C LEU A 111 9.61 -24.28 -2.90
N LEU A 112 10.92 -24.41 -2.73
CA LEU A 112 11.66 -25.61 -3.13
C LEU A 112 11.17 -26.84 -2.35
N VAL A 113 10.96 -26.71 -1.04
CA VAL A 113 10.38 -27.78 -0.20
C VAL A 113 8.96 -28.14 -0.64
N SER A 114 8.17 -27.17 -1.07
CA SER A 114 6.81 -27.39 -1.57
C SER A 114 6.74 -28.23 -2.84
N LEU A 115 7.85 -28.37 -3.57
CA LEU A 115 7.96 -29.23 -4.75
C LEU A 115 8.38 -30.68 -4.43
N LEU A 116 8.81 -30.95 -3.17
CA LEU A 116 9.21 -32.31 -2.76
C LEU A 116 8.15 -33.40 -3.03
N PRO A 117 6.84 -33.19 -2.82
CA PRO A 117 5.83 -34.20 -3.16
C PRO A 117 5.92 -34.67 -4.62
N LEU A 118 6.16 -33.74 -5.57
CA LEU A 118 6.33 -34.06 -6.99
C LEU A 118 7.64 -34.80 -7.26
N ALA A 119 8.74 -34.44 -6.58
CA ALA A 119 10.02 -35.11 -6.70
C ALA A 119 9.96 -36.55 -6.15
N LEU A 120 9.28 -36.75 -5.02
CA LEU A 120 9.12 -38.07 -4.38
C LEU A 120 8.39 -39.07 -5.30
N VAL A 121 7.48 -38.60 -6.14
CA VAL A 121 6.79 -39.47 -7.12
C VAL A 121 7.76 -40.17 -8.07
N ARG A 122 8.86 -39.52 -8.46
CA ARG A 122 9.87 -40.08 -9.38
C ARG A 122 10.76 -41.10 -8.71
N VAL A 123 11.00 -40.98 -7.41
CA VAL A 123 11.95 -41.85 -6.65
C VAL A 123 11.23 -43.10 -6.10
N GLN A 124 9.93 -43.10 -6.03
CA GLN A 124 9.15 -44.08 -5.28
C GLN A 124 9.03 -45.44 -5.97
N ARG A 125 9.70 -46.48 -5.39
CA ARG A 125 9.52 -47.92 -5.68
C ARG A 125 8.70 -48.59 -4.59
N TRP A 126 7.44 -48.10 -4.31
CA TRP A 126 6.66 -48.51 -3.12
C TRP A 126 5.59 -49.57 -3.39
N ARG A 127 5.12 -50.21 -2.31
CA ARG A 127 4.23 -51.37 -2.27
C ARG A 127 2.85 -51.05 -2.89
N ARG A 128 2.23 -52.05 -3.53
CA ARG A 128 0.86 -51.97 -4.02
C ARG A 128 -0.10 -52.14 -2.82
N ILE A 129 -0.96 -51.13 -2.57
CA ILE A 129 -2.13 -51.27 -1.72
C ILE A 129 -3.34 -51.43 -2.63
N GLU A 130 -4.16 -52.47 -2.39
CA GLU A 130 -5.28 -52.85 -3.25
C GLU A 130 -6.43 -51.82 -3.24
N HIS A 131 -6.60 -51.03 -2.18
CA HIS A 131 -7.69 -50.08 -2.01
C HIS A 131 -7.37 -48.64 -2.50
N GLY A 132 -6.78 -48.49 -3.67
CA GLY A 132 -6.34 -47.20 -4.17
C GLY A 132 -7.43 -46.13 -4.35
N LYS A 133 -8.73 -46.50 -4.54
CA LYS A 133 -9.84 -45.53 -4.58
C LYS A 133 -10.13 -44.94 -3.19
N ALA A 134 -10.16 -45.80 -2.16
CA ALA A 134 -10.43 -45.40 -0.77
C ALA A 134 -9.29 -44.48 -0.24
N VAL A 135 -8.02 -44.83 -0.52
CA VAL A 135 -6.86 -43.98 -0.18
C VAL A 135 -6.92 -42.62 -0.86
N PHE A 136 -7.34 -42.56 -2.12
CA PHE A 136 -7.51 -41.27 -2.80
C PHE A 136 -8.69 -40.47 -2.21
N GLY A 137 -9.82 -41.09 -1.92
CA GLY A 137 -10.94 -40.44 -1.23
C GLY A 137 -10.53 -39.88 0.14
N GLY A 138 -9.79 -40.69 0.92
CA GLY A 138 -9.22 -40.24 2.21
C GLY A 138 -8.22 -39.10 2.05
N PHE A 139 -7.42 -39.11 0.99
CA PHE A 139 -6.51 -38.01 0.67
C PHE A 139 -7.28 -36.70 0.37
N ILE A 140 -8.32 -36.75 -0.46
CA ILE A 140 -9.14 -35.56 -0.78
C ILE A 140 -9.84 -35.04 0.48
N ALA A 141 -10.44 -35.91 1.27
CA ALA A 141 -11.08 -35.52 2.53
C ALA A 141 -10.09 -34.81 3.47
N MET A 142 -8.90 -35.36 3.65
CA MET A 142 -7.86 -34.77 4.50
C MET A 142 -7.31 -33.48 3.90
N TRP A 143 -7.18 -33.36 2.58
CA TRP A 143 -6.79 -32.14 1.89
C TRP A 143 -7.80 -31.01 2.12
N LEU A 144 -9.11 -31.31 2.03
CA LEU A 144 -10.17 -30.37 2.35
C LEU A 144 -10.11 -29.92 3.82
N VAL A 145 -9.89 -30.86 4.75
CA VAL A 145 -9.70 -30.52 6.17
C VAL A 145 -8.51 -29.57 6.33
N ALA A 146 -7.36 -29.88 5.71
CA ALA A 146 -6.17 -29.04 5.78
C ALA A 146 -6.43 -27.63 5.23
N VAL A 147 -7.18 -27.48 4.13
CA VAL A 147 -7.59 -26.17 3.59
C VAL A 147 -8.50 -25.43 4.56
N LEU A 148 -9.55 -26.09 5.08
CA LEU A 148 -10.54 -25.48 5.97
C LEU A 148 -9.97 -25.02 7.31
N VAL A 149 -8.97 -25.71 7.84
CA VAL A 149 -8.30 -25.31 9.09
C VAL A 149 -7.09 -24.40 8.86
N SER A 150 -6.71 -24.16 7.59
CA SER A 150 -5.60 -23.27 7.25
C SER A 150 -6.03 -21.81 7.29
N PRO A 151 -5.10 -20.89 7.51
CA PRO A 151 -5.38 -19.45 7.42
C PRO A 151 -5.82 -19.01 6.02
N LEU A 152 -5.57 -19.78 4.97
CA LEU A 152 -6.05 -19.50 3.62
C LEU A 152 -7.58 -19.41 3.53
N TYR A 153 -8.29 -20.28 4.28
CA TYR A 153 -9.75 -20.27 4.30
C TYR A 153 -10.32 -19.07 5.05
N SER A 154 -9.81 -18.80 6.26
CA SER A 154 -10.25 -17.65 7.06
C SER A 154 -9.99 -16.32 6.37
N ASP A 155 -8.80 -16.16 5.77
CA ASP A 155 -8.44 -14.95 5.06
C ASP A 155 -9.23 -14.80 3.76
N GLY A 156 -9.48 -15.91 3.04
CA GLY A 156 -10.35 -15.93 1.86
C GLY A 156 -11.79 -15.50 2.20
N GLN A 157 -12.33 -15.97 3.34
CA GLN A 157 -13.64 -15.50 3.81
C GLN A 157 -13.64 -14.02 4.17
N ARG A 158 -12.58 -13.53 4.87
CA ARG A 158 -12.42 -12.13 5.21
C ARG A 158 -12.37 -11.27 3.95
N LEU A 159 -11.52 -11.63 2.99
CA LEU A 159 -11.39 -10.93 1.72
C LEU A 159 -12.73 -10.85 0.98
N TYR A 160 -13.47 -11.96 0.88
CA TYR A 160 -14.80 -11.97 0.28
C TYR A 160 -15.78 -11.02 1.00
N GLN A 161 -15.76 -10.99 2.34
CA GLN A 161 -16.60 -10.07 3.12
C GLN A 161 -16.19 -8.59 2.90
N GLN A 162 -14.91 -8.32 2.75
CA GLN A 162 -14.39 -6.97 2.52
C GLN A 162 -14.71 -6.44 1.11
N THR A 163 -14.79 -7.32 0.11
CA THR A 163 -14.94 -6.91 -1.30
C THR A 163 -16.36 -7.00 -1.83
N ARG A 164 -17.24 -7.79 -1.21
CA ARG A 164 -18.62 -7.95 -1.69
C ARG A 164 -19.41 -6.64 -1.67
N PRO A 165 -20.27 -6.39 -2.67
CA PRO A 165 -21.21 -5.28 -2.65
C PRO A 165 -22.17 -5.41 -1.47
N VAL A 166 -22.36 -4.32 -0.71
CA VAL A 166 -23.28 -4.28 0.44
C VAL A 166 -23.96 -2.91 0.46
N ASP A 167 -25.26 -2.92 0.70
CA ASP A 167 -26.00 -1.68 0.94
C ASP A 167 -25.55 -1.02 2.25
N TYR A 168 -25.07 0.21 2.15
CA TYR A 168 -24.59 1.03 3.25
C TYR A 168 -25.53 2.18 3.62
N SER A 169 -26.71 2.27 3.00
CA SER A 169 -27.68 3.36 3.24
C SER A 169 -28.07 3.50 4.71
N VAL A 170 -28.09 2.40 5.44
CA VAL A 170 -28.43 2.36 6.88
C VAL A 170 -27.38 3.11 7.73
N ILE A 171 -26.10 3.02 7.39
CA ILE A 171 -25.01 3.62 8.19
C ILE A 171 -24.55 4.97 7.63
N ALA A 172 -24.91 5.32 6.40
CA ALA A 172 -24.58 6.61 5.80
C ALA A 172 -25.00 7.83 6.65
N PRO A 173 -26.17 7.82 7.34
CA PRO A 173 -26.54 8.91 8.25
C PRO A 173 -25.64 9.06 9.49
N GLU A 174 -24.79 8.07 9.79
CA GLU A 174 -23.81 8.16 10.88
C GLU A 174 -22.56 8.94 10.49
N TYR A 175 -22.29 9.10 9.20
CA TYR A 175 -21.17 9.91 8.71
C TYR A 175 -21.42 11.39 9.03
N ARG A 176 -20.47 12.03 9.71
CA ARG A 176 -20.58 13.43 10.14
C ARG A 176 -19.46 14.28 9.56
N VAL A 177 -19.84 15.47 9.11
CA VAL A 177 -18.91 16.52 8.70
C VAL A 177 -19.09 17.71 9.64
N PRO A 178 -18.03 18.16 10.36
CA PRO A 178 -18.09 19.32 11.22
C PRO A 178 -18.48 20.58 10.42
N GLN A 179 -19.47 21.33 10.91
CA GLN A 179 -19.96 22.55 10.25
C GLN A 179 -19.71 23.82 11.09
N GLN A 180 -19.41 23.66 12.37
CA GLN A 180 -19.23 24.76 13.31
C GLN A 180 -17.89 25.46 13.06
N ALA A 181 -17.85 26.78 13.24
CA ALA A 181 -16.60 27.53 13.24
C ALA A 181 -15.85 27.37 14.58
N LEU A 182 -14.54 27.37 14.53
CA LEU A 182 -13.69 27.34 15.73
C LEU A 182 -13.65 28.73 16.39
N ALA A 183 -14.16 28.83 17.60
CA ALA A 183 -14.20 30.10 18.35
C ALA A 183 -12.80 30.54 18.83
N LYS A 184 -11.94 29.59 19.20
CA LYS A 184 -10.56 29.81 19.69
C LYS A 184 -9.61 28.84 19.00
N PRO A 185 -9.12 29.14 17.81
CA PRO A 185 -8.16 28.31 17.14
C PRO A 185 -6.85 28.23 17.94
N ARG A 186 -6.24 27.06 17.99
CA ARG A 186 -4.95 26.79 18.67
C ARG A 186 -3.99 26.14 17.68
N ASN A 187 -2.70 26.35 17.86
CA ASN A 187 -1.71 25.58 17.09
C ASN A 187 -1.80 24.10 17.45
N ILE A 188 -1.62 23.24 16.47
CA ILE A 188 -1.65 21.79 16.62
C ILE A 188 -0.33 21.22 16.14
N VAL A 189 0.32 20.39 16.97
CA VAL A 189 1.45 19.56 16.57
C VAL A 189 1.04 18.11 16.76
N TRP A 190 0.88 17.36 15.65
CA TRP A 190 0.50 15.96 15.68
C TRP A 190 1.71 15.09 15.35
N ILE A 191 2.20 14.35 16.32
CA ILE A 191 3.35 13.45 16.20
C ILE A 191 2.84 12.03 16.09
N TYR A 192 2.96 11.43 14.92
CA TYR A 192 2.77 10.00 14.74
C TYR A 192 4.08 9.28 15.03
N GLY A 193 4.05 8.36 15.99
CA GLY A 193 5.13 7.40 16.21
C GLY A 193 4.89 6.17 15.34
N GLU A 194 5.78 5.92 14.39
CA GLU A 194 5.72 4.75 13.50
C GLU A 194 5.67 3.46 14.33
N SER A 195 4.60 2.66 14.15
CA SER A 195 4.42 1.38 14.85
C SER A 195 4.49 1.47 16.39
N LEU A 196 4.27 2.66 16.97
CA LEU A 196 4.49 2.95 18.38
C LEU A 196 3.28 2.56 19.23
N GLU A 197 3.10 1.28 19.48
CA GLU A 197 2.00 0.80 20.29
C GLU A 197 2.28 0.93 21.81
N ARG A 198 1.19 0.97 22.57
CA ARG A 198 1.23 1.15 24.02
C ARG A 198 1.99 0.06 24.77
N THR A 199 2.04 -1.15 24.25
CA THR A 199 2.78 -2.27 24.86
C THR A 199 4.24 -1.91 25.14
N TYR A 200 4.86 -1.05 24.33
CA TYR A 200 6.24 -0.62 24.51
C TYR A 200 6.43 0.31 25.74
N LEU A 201 5.35 0.92 26.21
CA LEU A 201 5.35 1.76 27.40
C LEU A 201 5.07 0.95 28.68
N ASP A 202 4.73 -0.32 28.56
CA ASP A 202 4.45 -1.18 29.72
C ASP A 202 5.75 -1.64 30.39
N ALA A 203 6.04 -1.08 31.55
CA ALA A 203 7.23 -1.42 32.32
C ALA A 203 7.28 -2.86 32.82
N SER A 204 6.14 -3.57 32.89
CA SER A 204 6.12 -4.99 33.26
C SER A 204 6.62 -5.89 32.12
N THR A 205 6.42 -5.48 30.87
CA THR A 205 6.87 -6.19 29.67
C THR A 205 8.25 -5.70 29.22
N PHE A 206 8.47 -4.39 29.25
CA PHE A 206 9.71 -3.73 28.81
C PHE A 206 10.18 -2.73 29.88
N PRO A 207 10.83 -3.17 30.95
CA PRO A 207 11.28 -2.30 32.02
C PRO A 207 12.18 -1.18 31.48
N ASP A 208 11.84 0.07 31.78
CA ASP A 208 12.63 1.25 31.42
C ASP A 208 12.93 1.43 29.92
N LEU A 209 12.10 0.85 29.02
CA LEU A 209 12.25 1.02 27.59
C LEU A 209 11.90 2.44 27.15
N MET A 210 10.74 2.96 27.57
CA MET A 210 10.20 4.25 27.15
C MET A 210 9.89 5.18 28.36
N PRO A 211 10.88 5.54 29.19
CA PRO A 211 10.66 6.32 30.39
C PRO A 211 10.19 7.75 30.10
N ASN A 212 10.63 8.35 28.97
CA ASN A 212 10.26 9.73 28.64
C ASN A 212 8.80 9.82 28.15
N LEU A 213 8.35 8.91 27.31
CA LEU A 213 6.95 8.84 26.89
C LEU A 213 6.03 8.47 28.07
N ASN A 214 6.49 7.64 29.01
CA ASN A 214 5.76 7.39 30.25
C ASN A 214 5.63 8.66 31.12
N ARG A 215 6.70 9.47 31.19
CA ARG A 215 6.65 10.80 31.87
C ARG A 215 5.62 11.71 31.17
N LEU A 216 5.64 11.79 29.84
CA LEU A 216 4.69 12.59 29.06
C LEU A 216 3.25 12.08 29.22
N ALA A 217 3.04 10.77 29.23
CA ALA A 217 1.72 10.16 29.47
C ALA A 217 1.16 10.55 30.86
N GLY A 218 2.03 10.66 31.88
CA GLY A 218 1.65 11.18 33.21
C GLY A 218 1.26 12.66 33.21
N GLN A 219 1.62 13.42 32.18
CA GLN A 219 1.29 14.86 32.01
C GLN A 219 0.18 15.10 30.99
N ALA A 220 -0.34 14.04 30.34
CA ALA A 220 -1.28 14.09 29.26
C ALA A 220 -2.71 13.68 29.65
N LEU A 221 -3.67 14.01 28.80
CA LEU A 221 -4.86 13.20 28.67
C LEU A 221 -4.45 11.92 27.93
N ASP A 222 -4.33 10.83 28.68
CA ASP A 222 -3.83 9.54 28.24
C ASP A 222 -4.99 8.59 27.93
N VAL A 223 -5.26 8.34 26.64
CA VAL A 223 -6.34 7.45 26.19
C VAL A 223 -5.88 6.00 26.25
N ARG A 224 -6.64 5.17 26.96
CA ARG A 224 -6.41 3.74 27.14
C ARG A 224 -7.50 2.90 26.48
N GLY A 225 -7.16 1.73 25.99
CA GLY A 225 -8.13 0.82 25.34
C GLY A 225 -8.42 1.17 23.88
N LEU A 226 -7.57 1.98 23.22
CA LEU A 226 -7.75 2.38 21.84
C LEU A 226 -7.30 1.25 20.88
N VAL A 227 -8.22 0.74 20.08
CA VAL A 227 -7.92 -0.31 19.08
C VAL A 227 -7.78 0.26 17.67
N SER A 228 -7.05 -0.44 16.81
CA SER A 228 -7.05 -0.12 15.37
C SER A 228 -8.40 -0.47 14.75
N ALA A 229 -8.88 0.37 13.83
CA ALA A 229 -9.91 -0.09 12.90
C ALA A 229 -9.35 -1.24 12.05
N GLU A 230 -10.20 -2.20 11.68
CA GLU A 230 -9.77 -3.28 10.77
C GLU A 230 -9.32 -2.67 9.42
N GLY A 231 -8.23 -3.19 8.87
CA GLY A 231 -7.55 -2.60 7.71
C GLY A 231 -6.65 -1.41 8.04
N GLY A 232 -6.67 -0.90 9.29
CA GLY A 232 -5.84 0.22 9.78
C GLY A 232 -4.43 -0.19 10.23
N GLY A 233 -3.93 -1.36 9.85
CA GLY A 233 -2.64 -1.89 10.32
C GLY A 233 -1.41 -1.42 9.54
N TRP A 234 -1.50 -0.31 8.80
CA TRP A 234 -0.40 0.28 8.03
C TRP A 234 -0.55 1.79 7.93
N THR A 235 0.52 2.50 7.67
CA THR A 235 0.66 3.95 7.85
C THR A 235 -0.47 4.77 7.24
N ILE A 236 -0.73 4.65 5.92
CA ILE A 236 -1.76 5.50 5.29
C ILE A 236 -3.16 5.20 5.83
N ALA A 237 -3.46 3.94 6.15
CA ALA A 237 -4.75 3.60 6.74
C ALA A 237 -4.91 4.14 8.17
N GLY A 238 -3.83 4.20 8.94
CA GLY A 238 -3.82 4.84 10.25
C GLY A 238 -4.05 6.35 10.16
N LEU A 239 -3.40 7.03 9.19
CA LEU A 239 -3.62 8.45 8.94
C LEU A 239 -5.07 8.73 8.51
N VAL A 240 -5.61 7.97 7.56
CA VAL A 240 -7.00 8.10 7.11
C VAL A 240 -7.97 7.85 8.27
N SER A 241 -7.76 6.78 9.04
CA SER A 241 -8.59 6.47 10.19
C SER A 241 -8.63 7.62 11.20
N SER A 242 -7.47 8.14 11.58
CA SER A 242 -7.35 9.16 12.63
C SER A 242 -7.74 10.56 12.18
N MET A 243 -7.53 10.90 10.91
CA MET A 243 -7.83 12.24 10.38
C MET A 243 -9.22 12.36 9.74
N CYS A 244 -9.73 11.26 9.14
CA CYS A 244 -11.00 11.32 8.41
C CYS A 244 -12.13 10.57 9.13
N GLY A 245 -11.82 9.75 10.14
CA GLY A 245 -12.80 8.94 10.87
C GLY A 245 -13.46 7.86 10.00
N VAL A 246 -12.76 7.36 8.97
CA VAL A 246 -13.23 6.28 8.09
C VAL A 246 -12.17 5.17 7.97
N PRO A 247 -12.56 3.90 7.79
CA PRO A 247 -11.60 2.87 7.45
C PRO A 247 -11.09 3.07 6.02
N LEU A 248 -9.81 2.86 5.77
CA LEU A 248 -9.28 2.94 4.42
C LEU A 248 -9.66 1.70 3.62
N THR A 249 -10.21 1.91 2.44
CA THR A 249 -10.36 0.91 1.38
C THR A 249 -9.63 1.39 0.14
N THR A 250 -9.13 0.46 -0.67
CA THR A 250 -8.62 0.80 -2.01
C THR A 250 -9.79 1.28 -2.90
N ALA A 251 -9.50 2.18 -3.83
CA ALA A 251 -10.42 2.45 -4.92
C ALA A 251 -10.69 1.12 -5.64
N LYS A 252 -11.92 0.92 -6.13
CA LYS A 252 -12.43 -0.37 -6.65
C LYS A 252 -11.37 -1.26 -7.30
N ASP A 253 -11.09 -2.35 -6.64
CA ASP A 253 -10.45 -3.62 -7.06
C ASP A 253 -9.09 -3.58 -7.77
N ASP A 254 -8.37 -2.43 -7.81
CA ASP A 254 -7.14 -2.41 -8.57
C ASP A 254 -5.86 -2.30 -7.75
N GLU A 255 -4.90 -3.01 -8.27
CA GLU A 255 -3.52 -3.01 -7.87
C GLU A 255 -2.95 -1.58 -7.98
N ASN A 256 -2.61 -0.94 -6.87
CA ASN A 256 -1.91 0.35 -6.81
C ASN A 256 -2.68 1.60 -7.34
N SER A 257 -4.00 1.60 -7.34
CA SER A 257 -4.78 2.75 -7.82
C SER A 257 -4.66 4.01 -6.95
N MET A 258 -4.44 3.87 -5.63
CA MET A 258 -4.49 4.99 -4.68
C MET A 258 -3.47 6.09 -4.96
N GLY A 259 -2.23 5.75 -5.32
CA GLY A 259 -1.19 6.72 -5.66
C GLY A 259 -1.30 7.31 -7.07
N ARG A 260 -2.13 6.73 -7.93
CA ARG A 260 -2.36 7.15 -9.32
C ARG A 260 -3.70 7.86 -9.53
N MET A 261 -4.62 7.75 -8.58
CA MET A 261 -5.84 8.56 -8.60
C MET A 261 -5.48 10.03 -8.51
N GLY A 262 -6.19 10.88 -9.22
CA GLY A 262 -5.97 12.32 -9.23
C GLY A 262 -6.21 12.98 -7.87
N SER A 263 -7.10 12.38 -7.07
CA SER A 263 -7.41 12.78 -5.69
C SER A 263 -7.56 11.55 -4.81
N PHE A 264 -7.28 11.69 -3.53
CA PHE A 264 -7.39 10.59 -2.56
C PHE A 264 -8.67 10.75 -1.73
N LEU A 265 -9.65 9.85 -1.87
CA LEU A 265 -10.95 9.91 -1.18
C LEU A 265 -11.64 11.29 -1.28
N PRO A 266 -11.83 11.87 -2.48
CA PRO A 266 -12.26 13.27 -2.64
C PRO A 266 -13.62 13.63 -2.02
N GLU A 267 -14.49 12.64 -1.76
CA GLU A 267 -15.75 12.83 -1.04
C GLU A 267 -15.60 12.81 0.50
N ALA A 268 -14.43 12.42 1.00
CA ALA A 268 -14.19 12.46 2.43
C ALA A 268 -13.86 13.89 2.89
N VAL A 269 -14.40 14.27 4.03
CA VAL A 269 -13.95 15.47 4.74
C VAL A 269 -13.09 15.05 5.91
N CYS A 270 -11.81 15.37 5.83
CA CYS A 270 -10.83 15.01 6.83
C CYS A 270 -10.48 16.21 7.73
N LEU A 271 -9.74 15.97 8.79
CA LEU A 271 -9.31 17.00 9.74
C LEU A 271 -8.58 18.17 9.05
N GLY A 272 -7.69 17.87 8.10
CA GLY A 272 -6.96 18.90 7.36
C GLY A 272 -7.89 19.79 6.54
N ASP A 273 -8.92 19.22 5.88
CA ASP A 273 -9.92 19.99 5.13
C ASP A 273 -10.70 20.94 6.04
N TYR A 274 -11.19 20.39 7.16
CA TYR A 274 -11.92 21.17 8.13
C TYR A 274 -11.06 22.31 8.71
N LEU A 275 -9.84 22.02 9.15
CA LEU A 275 -8.95 23.03 9.72
C LEU A 275 -8.57 24.10 8.68
N LYS A 276 -8.33 23.70 7.41
CA LYS A 276 -8.10 24.68 6.34
C LYS A 276 -9.25 25.64 6.13
N GLN A 277 -10.49 25.15 6.18
CA GLN A 277 -11.69 26.00 6.14
C GLN A 277 -11.78 26.95 7.36
N GLN A 278 -11.15 26.56 8.50
CA GLN A 278 -11.05 27.40 9.68
C GLN A 278 -9.84 28.37 9.67
N GLY A 279 -9.15 28.50 8.53
CA GLY A 279 -8.01 29.41 8.35
C GLY A 279 -6.66 28.86 8.84
N TYR A 280 -6.55 27.56 9.08
CA TYR A 280 -5.29 26.92 9.42
C TYR A 280 -4.38 26.78 8.21
N THR A 281 -3.08 26.86 8.46
CA THR A 281 -2.05 26.37 7.54
C THR A 281 -1.63 24.96 7.97
N ASN A 282 -1.83 23.96 7.11
CA ASN A 282 -1.53 22.57 7.43
C ASN A 282 -0.22 22.15 6.76
N HIS A 283 0.74 21.65 7.55
CA HIS A 283 2.02 21.15 7.08
C HIS A 283 2.22 19.69 7.51
N TYR A 284 2.74 18.89 6.60
CA TYR A 284 3.23 17.54 6.90
C TYR A 284 4.74 17.47 6.71
N MET A 285 5.42 16.78 7.63
CA MET A 285 6.83 16.48 7.52
C MET A 285 7.08 15.01 7.89
N GLY A 286 7.63 14.24 6.96
CA GLY A 286 7.91 12.81 7.14
C GLY A 286 9.13 12.34 6.38
N GLY A 287 9.89 11.39 6.94
CA GLY A 287 11.17 10.94 6.38
C GLY A 287 11.07 10.10 5.11
N ALA A 288 9.92 9.44 4.88
CA ALA A 288 9.71 8.49 3.78
C ALA A 288 9.28 9.16 2.47
N ASN A 289 9.33 8.37 1.37
CA ASN A 289 8.79 8.78 0.08
C ASN A 289 7.26 9.01 0.18
N GLY A 290 6.81 10.22 -0.17
CA GLY A 290 5.40 10.59 -0.18
C GLY A 290 4.57 9.86 -1.24
N GLN A 291 5.20 9.41 -2.32
CA GLN A 291 4.51 8.66 -3.38
C GLN A 291 4.08 7.26 -2.92
N PHE A 292 4.82 6.68 -1.97
CA PHE A 292 4.52 5.34 -1.48
C PHE A 292 3.12 5.28 -0.85
N ALA A 293 2.31 4.34 -1.32
CA ALA A 293 0.93 4.09 -0.88
C ALA A 293 -0.01 5.31 -1.00
N GLY A 294 0.30 6.28 -1.85
CA GLY A 294 -0.55 7.46 -2.07
C GLY A 294 -0.56 8.47 -0.92
N LYS A 295 0.37 8.39 0.03
CA LYS A 295 0.39 9.27 1.21
C LYS A 295 0.47 10.76 0.85
N GLY A 296 1.35 11.13 -0.09
CA GLY A 296 1.45 12.52 -0.56
C GLY A 296 0.17 13.00 -1.23
N GLN A 297 -0.47 12.13 -2.03
CA GLN A 297 -1.75 12.42 -2.67
C GLN A 297 -2.87 12.62 -1.64
N PHE A 298 -2.92 11.77 -0.60
CA PHE A 298 -3.85 11.94 0.52
C PHE A 298 -3.70 13.32 1.17
N LEU A 299 -2.50 13.69 1.54
CA LEU A 299 -2.22 14.97 2.21
C LEU A 299 -2.56 16.16 1.30
N ALA A 300 -2.18 16.12 0.03
CA ALA A 300 -2.48 17.17 -0.93
C ALA A 300 -4.00 17.32 -1.18
N THR A 301 -4.74 16.21 -1.21
CA THR A 301 -6.20 16.23 -1.36
C THR A 301 -6.88 16.84 -0.14
N HIS A 302 -6.37 16.50 1.08
CA HIS A 302 -7.04 16.82 2.34
C HIS A 302 -6.43 18.02 3.06
N GLY A 303 -6.23 19.11 2.32
CA GLY A 303 -6.03 20.46 2.88
C GLY A 303 -4.63 20.73 3.43
N PHE A 304 -3.60 19.92 3.13
CA PHE A 304 -2.23 20.21 3.49
C PHE A 304 -1.58 21.14 2.46
N ASP A 305 -1.02 22.26 2.94
CA ASP A 305 -0.37 23.29 2.12
C ASP A 305 1.05 22.89 1.70
N ALA A 306 1.72 22.06 2.50
CA ALA A 306 3.05 21.56 2.22
C ALA A 306 3.24 20.13 2.73
N VAL A 307 3.95 19.34 1.93
CA VAL A 307 4.36 17.97 2.23
C VAL A 307 5.87 17.86 2.06
N ASP A 308 6.59 17.97 3.17
CA ASP A 308 8.03 17.84 3.23
C ASP A 308 8.40 16.35 3.44
N ASP A 309 8.63 15.65 2.35
CA ASP A 309 8.93 14.21 2.29
C ASP A 309 10.43 13.92 2.02
N LEU A 310 10.76 12.67 1.73
CA LEU A 310 12.12 12.24 1.37
C LEU A 310 12.74 13.11 0.25
N ALA A 311 11.96 13.55 -0.74
CA ALA A 311 12.46 14.37 -1.84
C ALA A 311 12.87 15.76 -1.32
N TRP A 312 12.08 16.35 -0.43
CA TRP A 312 12.40 17.60 0.23
C TRP A 312 13.70 17.48 1.03
N PHE A 313 13.88 16.44 1.85
CA PHE A 313 15.11 16.24 2.64
C PHE A 313 16.35 16.05 1.76
N LYS A 314 16.22 15.38 0.61
CA LYS A 314 17.30 15.27 -0.38
C LYS A 314 17.70 16.64 -0.94
N GLN A 315 16.73 17.54 -1.19
CA GLN A 315 16.99 18.92 -1.64
C GLN A 315 17.67 19.75 -0.55
N GLN A 316 17.40 19.51 0.74
CA GLN A 316 18.07 20.15 1.87
C GLN A 316 19.54 19.70 2.05
N LYS A 317 20.06 18.85 1.16
CA LYS A 317 21.44 18.33 1.18
C LYS A 317 21.81 17.61 2.48
N VAL A 318 20.84 16.94 3.10
CA VAL A 318 21.08 16.10 4.28
C VAL A 318 22.11 15.01 3.92
N ALA A 319 23.11 14.80 4.79
CA ALA A 319 24.19 13.85 4.54
C ALA A 319 23.64 12.40 4.46
N ARG A 320 24.23 11.57 3.58
CA ARG A 320 23.79 10.17 3.36
C ARG A 320 23.74 9.31 4.64
N SER A 321 24.59 9.64 5.63
CA SER A 321 24.59 8.93 6.93
C SER A 321 23.33 9.13 7.77
N HIS A 322 22.43 10.03 7.37
CA HIS A 322 21.15 10.29 8.02
C HIS A 322 19.96 9.68 7.27
N PHE A 323 20.22 8.71 6.39
CA PHE A 323 19.16 7.96 5.69
C PHE A 323 19.24 6.48 6.01
N SER A 324 18.08 5.89 6.25
CA SER A 324 17.81 4.45 6.27
C SER A 324 17.29 3.99 4.89
N PRO A 325 17.08 2.69 4.65
CA PRO A 325 16.37 2.20 3.47
C PRO A 325 14.96 2.78 3.29
N TRP A 326 14.31 3.24 4.37
CA TRP A 326 12.96 3.78 4.38
C TRP A 326 12.89 5.29 4.22
N GLY A 327 13.96 6.00 4.53
CA GLY A 327 13.99 7.45 4.42
C GLY A 327 14.94 8.14 5.39
N VAL A 328 14.70 9.41 5.70
CA VAL A 328 15.53 10.18 6.63
C VAL A 328 15.27 9.73 8.06
N HIS A 329 16.35 9.67 8.86
CA HIS A 329 16.28 9.30 10.27
C HIS A 329 15.55 10.32 11.15
N ASP A 330 14.96 9.85 12.24
CA ASP A 330 14.13 10.64 13.16
C ASP A 330 14.88 11.76 13.87
N ASP A 331 16.21 11.65 14.07
CA ASP A 331 17.01 12.71 14.67
C ASP A 331 17.02 13.99 13.83
N VAL A 332 17.15 13.86 12.50
CA VAL A 332 17.07 14.97 11.56
C VAL A 332 15.62 15.42 11.35
N LEU A 333 14.71 14.46 11.17
CA LEU A 333 13.29 14.74 10.95
C LEU A 333 12.72 15.62 12.07
N LEU A 334 12.88 15.22 13.34
CA LEU A 334 12.26 15.90 14.47
C LEU A 334 12.96 17.23 14.80
N ASP A 335 14.26 17.37 14.55
CA ASP A 335 14.92 18.68 14.63
C ASP A 335 14.37 19.64 13.56
N LYS A 336 14.14 19.18 12.32
CA LYS A 336 13.50 19.98 11.27
C LYS A 336 12.02 20.28 11.55
N ALA A 337 11.31 19.35 12.15
CA ALA A 337 9.93 19.58 12.59
C ALA A 337 9.87 20.72 13.63
N TYR A 338 10.82 20.77 14.56
CA TYR A 338 10.91 21.92 15.49
C TYR A 338 11.21 23.23 14.77
N ASP A 339 12.17 23.26 13.83
CA ASP A 339 12.46 24.44 13.02
C ASP A 339 11.20 24.93 12.28
N ARG A 340 10.42 24.01 11.72
CA ARG A 340 9.16 24.31 11.03
C ARG A 340 8.11 24.81 12.01
N PHE A 341 7.96 24.21 13.18
CA PHE A 341 7.08 24.67 14.25
C PHE A 341 7.37 26.15 14.60
N VAL A 342 8.62 26.50 14.82
CA VAL A 342 9.01 27.89 15.13
C VAL A 342 8.72 28.83 13.97
N GLN A 343 8.96 28.39 12.74
CA GLN A 343 8.66 29.17 11.54
C GLN A 343 7.17 29.48 11.42
N LEU A 344 6.31 28.47 11.58
CA LEU A 344 4.86 28.62 11.49
C LEU A 344 4.32 29.49 12.65
N SER A 345 4.81 29.27 13.87
CA SER A 345 4.41 30.07 15.04
C SER A 345 4.68 31.56 14.87
N LYS A 346 5.79 31.92 14.19
CA LYS A 346 6.12 33.34 13.92
C LYS A 346 5.20 34.01 12.91
N GLN A 347 4.43 33.25 12.12
CA GLN A 347 3.48 33.80 11.15
C GLN A 347 2.21 34.32 11.81
N GLY A 348 1.90 33.89 13.05
CA GLY A 348 0.75 34.36 13.83
C GLY A 348 -0.60 33.82 13.34
N GLN A 349 -0.63 32.91 12.39
CA GLN A 349 -1.82 32.19 11.94
C GLN A 349 -1.89 30.82 12.62
N PRO A 350 -3.06 30.29 12.94
CA PRO A 350 -3.18 28.94 13.46
C PRO A 350 -2.68 27.92 12.43
N PHE A 351 -2.01 26.89 12.91
CA PHE A 351 -1.48 25.85 12.02
C PHE A 351 -1.62 24.47 12.63
N MET A 352 -1.63 23.46 11.76
CA MET A 352 -1.41 22.07 12.11
C MET A 352 -0.10 21.59 11.48
N LEU A 353 0.88 21.24 12.31
CA LEU A 353 2.10 20.55 11.90
C LEU A 353 1.98 19.07 12.24
N THR A 354 1.94 18.23 11.23
CA THR A 354 1.93 16.77 11.38
C THR A 354 3.32 16.22 11.05
N THR A 355 3.87 15.38 11.93
CA THR A 355 5.12 14.66 11.66
C THR A 355 4.96 13.16 11.93
N LEU A 356 5.64 12.32 11.15
CA LEU A 356 5.63 10.86 11.27
C LEU A 356 7.06 10.35 11.36
N THR A 357 7.40 9.70 12.48
CA THR A 357 8.71 9.06 12.67
C THR A 357 8.89 7.85 11.77
N MET A 358 10.11 7.33 11.66
CA MET A 358 10.47 6.29 10.70
C MET A 358 11.36 5.19 11.30
N ASP A 359 12.16 5.49 12.31
CA ASP A 359 13.22 4.59 12.76
C ASP A 359 12.73 3.34 13.49
N THR A 360 11.46 3.30 13.92
CA THR A 360 10.79 2.14 14.51
C THR A 360 10.06 1.27 13.48
N HIS A 361 10.32 1.47 12.18
CA HIS A 361 9.72 0.69 11.11
C HIS A 361 10.21 -0.78 11.15
N HIS A 362 9.28 -1.69 10.88
CA HIS A 362 9.56 -3.13 10.84
C HIS A 362 10.52 -3.50 9.68
N PRO A 363 11.23 -4.65 9.71
CA PRO A 363 11.17 -5.71 10.74
C PRO A 363 12.06 -5.49 11.96
N ALA A 364 13.11 -4.65 11.89
CA ALA A 364 14.16 -4.61 12.91
C ALA A 364 14.42 -3.23 13.53
N GLY A 365 13.80 -2.17 12.99
CA GLY A 365 14.10 -0.79 13.36
C GLY A 365 15.49 -0.31 12.91
N HIS A 366 15.70 0.99 12.97
CA HIS A 366 16.94 1.65 12.57
C HIS A 366 17.45 2.59 13.64
N LEU A 367 18.78 2.76 13.74
CA LEU A 367 19.39 3.65 14.73
C LEU A 367 20.01 4.86 14.03
N PRO A 368 19.47 6.07 14.26
CA PRO A 368 20.05 7.30 13.77
C PRO A 368 21.42 7.57 14.38
N SER A 369 22.15 8.51 13.76
CA SER A 369 23.49 8.87 14.19
C SER A 369 23.55 9.39 15.63
N ALA A 370 22.54 10.11 16.07
CA ALA A 370 22.41 10.62 17.45
C ALA A 370 22.33 9.47 18.51
N CYS A 371 21.82 8.31 18.10
CA CYS A 371 21.59 7.18 18.98
C CYS A 371 22.53 5.98 18.77
N LYS A 372 23.63 6.13 18.05
CA LYS A 372 24.57 5.02 17.77
C LYS A 372 25.05 4.27 19.00
N ARG A 373 25.06 4.93 20.16
CA ARG A 373 25.47 4.34 21.45
C ARG A 373 24.29 3.82 22.27
N THR A 374 23.05 4.06 21.84
CA THR A 374 21.87 3.59 22.56
C THR A 374 21.83 2.06 22.57
N ARG A 375 21.71 1.50 23.75
CA ARG A 375 21.55 0.06 23.97
C ARG A 375 20.46 -0.12 25.03
N TYR A 376 19.48 -0.92 24.70
CA TYR A 376 18.51 -1.37 25.68
C TYR A 376 18.88 -2.80 26.11
N GLN A 377 19.14 -2.96 27.38
CA GLN A 377 19.42 -4.28 27.94
C GLN A 377 18.09 -4.91 28.37
N SER A 378 17.74 -6.02 27.75
CA SER A 378 16.55 -6.79 28.07
C SER A 378 16.89 -8.25 28.31
N GLU A 379 15.98 -8.97 28.95
CA GLU A 379 16.05 -10.42 29.08
C GLU A 379 16.00 -11.14 27.71
N TYR A 380 15.52 -10.44 26.66
CA TYR A 380 15.43 -10.95 25.28
C TYR A 380 16.73 -10.76 24.48
N GLY A 381 17.76 -10.16 25.07
CA GLY A 381 19.03 -9.87 24.42
C GLY A 381 19.08 -8.52 23.71
N ASN A 382 20.09 -8.33 22.86
CA ASN A 382 20.27 -7.08 22.11
C ASN A 382 19.45 -7.14 20.80
N ILE A 383 18.27 -6.56 20.82
CA ILE A 383 17.34 -6.51 19.68
C ILE A 383 17.36 -5.11 19.07
N GLY A 384 17.52 -5.01 17.74
CA GLY A 384 17.61 -3.74 17.02
C GLY A 384 16.40 -2.85 17.24
N MET A 385 15.19 -3.41 17.14
CA MET A 385 13.93 -2.71 17.36
C MET A 385 13.86 -2.09 18.77
N LEU A 386 14.31 -2.78 19.82
CA LEU A 386 14.31 -2.21 21.17
C LEU A 386 15.25 -1.01 21.32
N ASN A 387 16.39 -1.04 20.62
CA ASN A 387 17.31 0.08 20.60
C ASN A 387 16.71 1.29 19.84
N ALA A 388 16.01 1.03 18.72
CA ALA A 388 15.30 2.06 17.95
C ALA A 388 14.19 2.71 18.79
N LEU A 389 13.35 1.89 19.43
CA LEU A 389 12.29 2.36 20.34
C LEU A 389 12.83 3.23 21.46
N LYS A 390 13.92 2.80 22.13
CA LYS A 390 14.59 3.59 23.18
C LYS A 390 15.11 4.93 22.66
N CYS A 391 15.59 4.98 21.42
CA CYS A 391 16.03 6.21 20.79
C CYS A 391 14.84 7.14 20.49
N THR A 392 13.81 6.61 19.84
CA THR A 392 12.59 7.36 19.46
C THR A 392 11.89 7.96 20.68
N ASP A 393 11.86 7.23 21.84
CA ASP A 393 11.41 7.76 23.13
C ASP A 393 12.08 9.09 23.49
N GLY A 394 13.41 9.14 23.40
CA GLY A 394 14.19 10.35 23.69
C GLY A 394 13.99 11.46 22.66
N LEU A 395 13.89 11.11 21.38
CA LEU A 395 13.75 12.09 20.30
C LEU A 395 12.36 12.76 20.30
N ILE A 396 11.29 11.99 20.46
CA ILE A 396 9.92 12.54 20.58
C ILE A 396 9.82 13.42 21.81
N SER A 397 10.30 12.95 22.97
CA SER A 397 10.27 13.74 24.20
C SER A 397 11.03 15.05 24.05
N LYS A 398 12.23 15.03 23.46
CA LYS A 398 13.02 16.25 23.18
C LYS A 398 12.23 17.25 22.34
N LEU A 399 11.51 16.80 21.29
CA LEU A 399 10.67 17.68 20.49
C LEU A 399 9.55 18.30 21.32
N VAL A 400 8.83 17.49 22.10
CA VAL A 400 7.73 17.95 22.95
C VAL A 400 8.23 18.95 24.01
N ASP A 401 9.31 18.63 24.71
CA ASP A 401 9.89 19.50 25.76
C ASP A 401 10.35 20.84 25.15
N ARG A 402 10.93 20.85 23.93
CA ARG A 402 11.32 22.08 23.22
C ARG A 402 10.10 22.93 22.84
N ILE A 403 9.01 22.31 22.35
CA ILE A 403 7.76 23.01 22.01
C ILE A 403 7.17 23.63 23.26
N GLN A 404 7.02 22.88 24.35
CA GLN A 404 6.46 23.35 25.60
C GLN A 404 7.28 24.48 26.26
N ALA A 405 8.61 24.42 26.14
CA ALA A 405 9.52 25.47 26.65
C ALA A 405 9.59 26.70 25.73
N SER A 406 9.01 26.66 24.52
CA SER A 406 9.01 27.79 23.62
C SER A 406 7.99 28.87 24.01
N PRO A 407 8.14 30.12 23.53
CA PRO A 407 7.13 31.15 23.72
C PRO A 407 5.75 30.83 23.17
N TYR A 408 5.63 29.80 22.33
CA TYR A 408 4.41 29.37 21.62
C TYR A 408 3.78 28.10 22.24
N GLY A 409 4.44 27.51 23.26
CA GLY A 409 4.03 26.24 23.87
C GLY A 409 2.64 26.30 24.49
N ASP A 410 2.33 27.43 25.18
CA ASP A 410 1.03 27.65 25.85
C ASP A 410 -0.15 27.61 24.88
N ASP A 411 0.01 28.09 23.65
CA ASP A 411 -1.02 28.12 22.60
C ASP A 411 -1.03 26.88 21.71
N THR A 412 -0.20 25.89 22.04
CA THR A 412 -0.04 24.69 21.22
C THR A 412 -0.65 23.46 21.89
N LEU A 413 -1.48 22.75 21.15
CA LEU A 413 -1.97 21.42 21.49
C LEU A 413 -1.10 20.37 20.80
N ILE A 414 -0.48 19.48 21.59
CA ILE A 414 0.40 18.43 21.09
C ILE A 414 -0.35 17.09 21.17
N VAL A 415 -0.38 16.36 20.08
CA VAL A 415 -0.89 14.99 19.99
C VAL A 415 0.27 14.05 19.74
N ILE A 416 0.38 12.98 20.55
CA ILE A 416 1.29 11.87 20.28
C ILE A 416 0.43 10.64 20.07
N ALA A 417 0.50 10.04 18.88
CA ALA A 417 -0.30 8.88 18.52
C ALA A 417 0.56 7.83 17.80
N SER A 418 0.21 6.56 17.93
CA SER A 418 0.66 5.58 16.94
C SER A 418 -0.08 5.82 15.62
N ASP A 419 0.59 5.63 14.51
CA ASP A 419 -0.08 5.54 13.21
C ASP A 419 -0.84 4.20 13.10
N HIS A 420 -0.23 3.10 13.53
CA HIS A 420 -0.84 1.77 13.65
C HIS A 420 -0.12 0.93 14.71
N LEU A 421 -0.64 -0.27 14.99
CA LEU A 421 0.06 -1.25 15.82
C LEU A 421 1.30 -1.78 15.08
N ALA A 422 2.33 -2.17 15.85
CA ALA A 422 3.56 -2.70 15.29
C ALA A 422 3.30 -3.87 14.33
N MET A 423 3.78 -3.75 13.10
CA MET A 423 3.79 -4.82 12.11
C MET A 423 4.77 -5.94 12.53
N PRO A 424 4.79 -7.10 11.84
CA PRO A 424 5.67 -8.20 12.22
C PRO A 424 7.13 -7.78 12.32
N ASN A 425 7.69 -7.92 13.51
CA ASN A 425 9.05 -7.52 13.82
C ASN A 425 9.71 -8.54 14.77
N ASP A 426 10.94 -8.27 15.17
CA ASP A 426 11.72 -9.14 16.07
C ASP A 426 11.03 -9.37 17.43
N LEU A 427 10.08 -8.50 17.83
CA LEU A 427 9.36 -8.56 19.10
C LEU A 427 7.97 -9.21 18.98
N SER A 428 7.55 -9.63 17.80
CA SER A 428 6.17 -10.14 17.55
C SER A 428 5.78 -11.27 18.50
N HIS A 429 6.73 -12.13 18.91
CA HIS A 429 6.50 -13.24 19.84
C HIS A 429 6.22 -12.78 21.28
N ILE A 430 6.65 -11.57 21.65
CA ILE A 430 6.39 -10.94 22.94
C ILE A 430 5.06 -10.19 22.86
N LEU A 431 4.89 -9.35 21.81
CA LEU A 431 3.70 -8.53 21.58
C LEU A 431 2.43 -9.36 21.48
N ALA A 432 2.50 -10.54 20.84
CA ALA A 432 1.37 -11.45 20.70
C ALA A 432 0.81 -12.00 22.04
N LYS A 433 1.56 -11.86 23.13
CA LYS A 433 1.11 -12.27 24.47
C LYS A 433 0.45 -11.14 25.24
N GLN A 434 0.47 -9.92 24.72
CA GLN A 434 0.00 -8.72 25.38
C GLN A 434 -1.32 -8.24 24.78
N LYS A 435 -2.03 -7.42 25.57
CA LYS A 435 -3.16 -6.64 25.05
C LYS A 435 -2.60 -5.48 24.23
N ARG A 436 -2.68 -5.58 22.92
CA ARG A 436 -2.14 -4.57 22.02
C ARG A 436 -3.13 -3.41 21.85
N GLU A 437 -2.66 -2.19 22.10
CA GLU A 437 -3.45 -0.95 22.02
C GLU A 437 -2.64 0.15 21.35
N ASN A 438 -3.31 1.01 20.59
CA ASN A 438 -2.68 2.20 20.03
C ASN A 438 -2.37 3.22 21.11
N LEU A 439 -1.28 3.96 20.95
CA LEU A 439 -0.96 5.10 21.77
C LEU A 439 -1.76 6.33 21.31
N LEU A 440 -2.34 7.09 22.25
CA LEU A 440 -2.95 8.39 21.98
C LEU A 440 -2.86 9.25 23.24
N LEU A 441 -2.08 10.32 23.15
CA LEU A 441 -1.84 11.28 24.21
C LEU A 441 -2.15 12.68 23.71
N PHE A 442 -2.80 13.50 24.53
CA PHE A 442 -3.01 14.93 24.27
C PHE A 442 -2.37 15.76 25.37
N LEU A 443 -1.48 16.70 24.99
CA LEU A 443 -0.79 17.60 25.90
C LEU A 443 -1.07 19.06 25.51
N GLY A 444 -1.21 19.90 26.47
CA GLY A 444 -1.42 21.34 26.31
C GLY A 444 -1.68 22.00 27.65
N LYS A 445 -1.52 23.32 27.75
CA LYS A 445 -1.64 24.06 28.99
C LYS A 445 -2.98 23.82 29.72
N ASP A 446 -4.08 23.76 28.95
CA ASP A 446 -5.44 23.60 29.47
C ASP A 446 -5.91 22.14 29.47
N ILE A 447 -5.04 21.21 29.21
CA ILE A 447 -5.36 19.76 29.22
C ILE A 447 -4.99 19.20 30.58
N ALA A 448 -6.02 18.88 31.39
CA ALA A 448 -5.79 18.26 32.71
C ALA A 448 -5.24 16.84 32.54
N PRO A 449 -4.09 16.51 33.15
CA PRO A 449 -3.53 15.16 33.12
C PRO A 449 -4.53 14.17 33.73
N ARG A 450 -4.90 13.16 32.95
CA ARG A 450 -5.74 12.05 33.41
C ARG A 450 -5.68 10.88 32.46
N GLN A 451 -5.94 9.69 32.94
CA GLN A 451 -6.21 8.53 32.11
C GLN A 451 -7.69 8.48 31.73
N LEU A 452 -7.94 8.30 30.44
CA LEU A 452 -9.28 8.10 29.88
C LEU A 452 -9.37 6.65 29.36
N ALA A 453 -9.98 5.77 30.13
CA ALA A 453 -10.22 4.41 29.70
C ALA A 453 -11.42 4.37 28.74
N THR A 454 -11.25 3.70 27.61
CA THR A 454 -12.34 3.43 26.67
C THR A 454 -12.46 1.93 26.42
N THR A 455 -13.69 1.42 26.41
CA THR A 455 -14.00 0.02 26.07
C THR A 455 -14.40 -0.13 24.61
N ALA A 456 -14.71 0.99 23.94
CA ALA A 456 -15.25 1.05 22.60
C ALA A 456 -14.60 2.12 21.70
N GLY A 457 -13.34 2.54 22.00
CA GLY A 457 -12.59 3.51 21.22
C GLY A 457 -11.76 2.84 20.12
N SER A 458 -11.70 3.48 18.96
CA SER A 458 -10.80 3.08 17.87
C SER A 458 -10.01 4.28 17.34
N THR A 459 -9.04 4.03 16.48
CA THR A 459 -8.26 5.09 15.82
C THR A 459 -9.13 6.07 15.04
N LEU A 460 -10.34 5.67 14.60
CA LEU A 460 -11.32 6.57 13.95
C LEU A 460 -11.74 7.76 14.84
N ASP A 461 -11.67 7.61 16.14
CA ASP A 461 -12.15 8.58 17.12
C ASP A 461 -11.12 9.70 17.43
N SER A 462 -9.89 9.56 16.93
CA SER A 462 -8.76 10.43 17.29
C SER A 462 -8.98 11.88 16.87
N GLY A 463 -9.38 12.12 15.60
CA GLY A 463 -9.65 13.45 15.06
C GLY A 463 -10.84 14.13 15.73
N ALA A 464 -11.94 13.40 15.98
CA ALA A 464 -13.09 13.91 16.70
C ALA A 464 -12.74 14.30 18.16
N THR A 465 -11.87 13.51 18.82
CA THR A 465 -11.42 13.82 20.19
C THR A 465 -10.53 15.05 20.21
N LEU A 466 -9.63 15.22 19.24
CA LEU A 466 -8.83 16.46 19.11
C LEU A 466 -9.73 17.68 18.92
N LEU A 467 -10.71 17.61 18.03
CA LEU A 467 -11.64 18.72 17.79
C LEU A 467 -12.41 19.09 19.05
N SER A 468 -12.88 18.12 19.83
CA SER A 468 -13.57 18.37 21.10
C SER A 468 -12.68 19.02 22.17
N LEU A 469 -11.36 18.79 22.15
CA LEU A 469 -10.41 19.47 23.03
C LEU A 469 -10.23 20.94 22.66
N ILE A 470 -10.40 21.28 21.39
CA ILE A 470 -10.37 22.69 20.93
C ILE A 470 -11.73 23.34 21.16
N GLN A 471 -12.80 22.64 20.81
CA GLN A 471 -14.17 23.13 20.96
C GLN A 471 -15.13 21.95 21.25
N PRO A 472 -15.68 21.87 22.48
CA PRO A 472 -16.45 20.68 22.94
C PRO A 472 -17.67 20.32 22.07
N ASP A 473 -18.29 21.30 21.40
CA ASP A 473 -19.47 21.08 20.56
C ASP A 473 -19.13 20.40 19.23
N ILE A 474 -17.83 20.30 18.88
CA ILE A 474 -17.36 19.61 17.68
C ILE A 474 -16.85 18.23 18.11
N ASN A 475 -17.74 17.27 18.13
CA ASN A 475 -17.50 15.95 18.73
C ASN A 475 -17.52 14.78 17.73
N ALA A 476 -17.53 15.09 16.43
CA ALA A 476 -17.59 14.04 15.40
C ALA A 476 -16.89 14.50 14.10
N ILE A 477 -16.23 13.54 13.42
CA ILE A 477 -15.74 13.64 12.05
C ILE A 477 -15.78 12.24 11.42
N GLY A 478 -16.33 12.13 10.21
CA GLY A 478 -16.58 10.82 9.60
C GLY A 478 -17.46 9.95 10.49
N PHE A 479 -17.05 8.72 10.71
CA PHE A 479 -17.66 7.81 11.69
C PHE A 479 -17.05 7.93 13.08
N GLY A 480 -15.97 8.70 13.22
CA GLY A 480 -15.31 8.95 14.51
C GLY A 480 -16.17 9.81 15.43
N ARG A 481 -16.11 9.53 16.73
CA ARG A 481 -16.80 10.25 17.80
C ARG A 481 -15.80 10.60 18.89
N SER A 482 -15.95 11.77 19.47
CA SER A 482 -15.09 12.19 20.57
C SER A 482 -15.17 11.22 21.75
N LEU A 483 -14.01 10.78 22.22
CA LEU A 483 -13.89 9.95 23.41
C LEU A 483 -14.24 10.71 24.70
N LEU A 484 -14.36 12.03 24.61
CA LEU A 484 -14.73 12.93 25.72
C LEU A 484 -16.23 13.19 25.81
N ASP A 485 -17.00 12.79 24.80
CA ASP A 485 -18.44 13.04 24.80
C ASP A 485 -19.16 12.14 25.84
N PRO A 486 -19.76 12.73 26.90
CA PRO A 486 -20.45 11.95 27.91
C PRO A 486 -21.74 11.29 27.39
N LYS A 487 -22.28 11.77 26.25
CA LYS A 487 -23.44 11.18 25.59
C LYS A 487 -23.04 10.10 24.57
N ARG A 488 -21.77 9.82 24.45
CA ARG A 488 -21.29 8.73 23.64
C ARG A 488 -21.85 7.42 24.17
N THR A 489 -22.98 7.01 23.62
CA THR A 489 -23.35 5.60 23.63
C THR A 489 -22.29 4.90 22.81
N ASP A 490 -21.81 3.74 23.28
CA ASP A 490 -20.87 2.90 22.51
C ASP A 490 -21.35 2.92 21.07
N SER A 491 -20.66 3.71 20.23
CA SER A 491 -21.16 3.94 18.89
C SER A 491 -21.19 2.58 18.21
N ALA A 492 -22.31 2.22 17.60
CA ALA A 492 -22.44 0.99 16.86
C ALA A 492 -21.30 0.83 15.85
N SER A 493 -20.74 1.96 15.35
CA SER A 493 -19.57 2.01 14.48
C SER A 493 -18.30 1.49 15.15
N ALA A 494 -17.97 1.94 16.37
CA ALA A 494 -16.75 1.47 17.03
C ALA A 494 -16.84 0.00 17.44
N ALA A 495 -18.03 -0.47 17.87
CA ALA A 495 -18.28 -1.88 18.17
C ALA A 495 -18.20 -2.73 16.90
N ALA A 496 -18.83 -2.30 15.79
CA ALA A 496 -18.80 -3.02 14.52
C ALA A 496 -17.38 -3.14 13.95
N LEU A 497 -16.58 -2.08 14.06
CA LEU A 497 -15.20 -2.06 13.57
C LEU A 497 -14.24 -2.86 14.45
N ARG A 498 -14.50 -2.95 15.77
CA ARG A 498 -13.67 -3.70 16.71
C ARG A 498 -13.87 -5.21 16.62
N ASP A 499 -15.12 -5.63 16.51
CA ASP A 499 -15.51 -7.02 16.66
C ASP A 499 -15.73 -7.73 15.31
N ASN A 500 -15.28 -7.17 14.19
CA ASN A 500 -15.67 -7.62 12.85
C ASN A 500 -17.20 -7.78 12.72
N GLY A 501 -17.96 -6.86 13.35
CA GLY A 501 -19.40 -6.94 13.44
C GLY A 501 -20.07 -7.07 12.08
N LYS A 502 -21.32 -7.46 12.06
CA LYS A 502 -22.12 -7.65 10.84
C LYS A 502 -22.17 -6.42 9.94
N ASP A 503 -21.97 -5.23 10.50
CA ASP A 503 -22.02 -3.96 9.79
C ASP A 503 -20.67 -3.51 9.20
N TYR A 504 -19.56 -4.16 9.59
CA TYR A 504 -18.23 -3.78 9.10
C TYR A 504 -18.14 -3.72 7.56
N PRO A 505 -18.65 -4.68 6.78
CA PRO A 505 -18.68 -4.58 5.32
C PRO A 505 -19.43 -3.34 4.78
N ARG A 506 -20.42 -2.80 5.52
CA ARG A 506 -21.12 -1.57 5.13
C ARG A 506 -20.22 -0.34 5.26
N TYR A 507 -19.42 -0.25 6.35
CA TYR A 507 -18.45 0.85 6.51
C TYR A 507 -17.38 0.83 5.41
N LEU A 508 -16.90 -0.36 5.03
CA LEU A 508 -15.99 -0.50 3.91
C LEU A 508 -16.62 -0.08 2.58
N ALA A 509 -17.88 -0.49 2.34
CA ALA A 509 -18.62 -0.13 1.13
C ALA A 509 -18.84 1.40 1.05
N PHE A 510 -19.21 2.04 2.17
CA PHE A 510 -19.32 3.49 2.26
C PHE A 510 -17.96 4.17 1.99
N SER A 511 -16.88 3.72 2.66
CA SER A 511 -15.55 4.30 2.44
C SER A 511 -15.10 4.16 0.99
N ARG A 512 -15.47 3.06 0.32
CA ARG A 512 -15.18 2.86 -1.10
C ARG A 512 -15.93 3.86 -1.99
N SER A 513 -17.18 4.25 -1.64
CA SER A 513 -17.92 5.27 -2.41
C SER A 513 -17.28 6.65 -2.35
N LEU A 514 -16.48 6.95 -1.30
CA LEU A 514 -15.78 8.22 -1.15
C LEU A 514 -14.65 8.46 -2.19
N TRP A 515 -14.29 7.44 -2.98
CA TRP A 515 -13.27 7.58 -4.01
C TRP A 515 -13.74 8.25 -5.29
N LEU A 516 -14.97 8.00 -5.73
CA LEU A 516 -15.42 8.35 -7.08
C LEU A 516 -16.67 9.22 -7.10
N GLY A 517 -17.46 9.24 -6.03
CA GLY A 517 -18.79 9.87 -6.02
C GLY A 517 -19.79 9.17 -6.95
N ASP A 518 -20.91 9.82 -7.22
CA ASP A 518 -22.07 9.19 -7.90
C ASP A 518 -22.03 9.27 -9.45
N LYS A 519 -21.22 10.18 -10.04
CA LYS A 519 -21.25 10.46 -11.49
C LYS A 519 -20.27 9.62 -12.30
N THR A 520 -20.22 8.32 -12.08
CA THR A 520 -19.25 7.43 -12.73
C THR A 520 -19.66 6.95 -14.12
N ARG A 521 -20.87 7.25 -14.58
CA ARG A 521 -21.39 6.84 -15.92
C ARG A 521 -21.07 7.81 -17.03
N GLN A 522 -20.59 9.02 -16.70
CA GLN A 522 -20.15 10.03 -17.67
C GLN A 522 -18.64 10.09 -17.68
N LEU A 523 -18.06 9.91 -18.86
CA LEU A 523 -16.62 9.97 -19.07
C LEU A 523 -16.27 11.09 -20.04
N ARG A 524 -15.19 11.81 -19.76
CA ARG A 524 -14.60 12.78 -20.67
C ARG A 524 -13.10 12.89 -20.41
N ILE A 525 -12.39 13.53 -21.32
CA ILE A 525 -11.02 13.98 -21.09
C ILE A 525 -11.03 15.49 -20.89
N ASP A 526 -10.28 15.99 -19.91
CA ASP A 526 -10.16 17.43 -19.65
C ASP A 526 -9.02 18.08 -20.46
N ASP A 527 -8.82 19.39 -20.25
CA ASP A 527 -7.81 20.17 -20.97
C ASP A 527 -6.37 19.76 -20.61
N ASP A 528 -6.17 19.13 -19.45
CA ASP A 528 -4.89 18.57 -19.00
C ASP A 528 -4.69 17.14 -19.49
N ASN A 529 -5.56 16.65 -20.39
CA ASN A 529 -5.58 15.29 -20.91
C ASN A 529 -5.74 14.20 -19.83
N GLN A 530 -6.51 14.52 -18.79
CA GLN A 530 -6.88 13.57 -17.75
C GLN A 530 -8.29 13.05 -17.97
N VAL A 531 -8.51 11.76 -17.73
CA VAL A 531 -9.85 11.15 -17.78
C VAL A 531 -10.61 11.52 -16.52
N VAL A 532 -11.76 12.13 -16.68
CA VAL A 532 -12.65 12.51 -15.60
C VAL A 532 -13.68 11.41 -15.37
N ILE A 533 -13.68 10.86 -14.15
CA ILE A 533 -14.56 9.77 -13.69
C ILE A 533 -15.16 10.21 -12.35
N GLY A 534 -16.42 10.66 -12.37
CA GLY A 534 -17.00 11.26 -11.17
C GLY A 534 -16.19 12.48 -10.73
N LEU A 535 -15.57 12.41 -9.56
CA LEU A 535 -14.70 13.47 -9.01
C LEU A 535 -13.19 13.22 -9.26
N GLN A 536 -12.84 12.15 -9.93
CA GLN A 536 -11.45 11.82 -10.20
C GLN A 536 -10.99 12.37 -11.55
N HIS A 537 -9.73 12.84 -11.57
CA HIS A 537 -8.98 13.18 -12.77
C HIS A 537 -7.78 12.26 -12.86
N VAL A 538 -7.81 11.27 -13.75
CA VAL A 538 -6.80 10.22 -13.84
C VAL A 538 -6.03 10.28 -15.13
N GLN A 539 -4.71 10.06 -15.05
CA GLN A 539 -3.87 10.00 -16.25
C GLN A 539 -4.15 8.72 -17.05
N PRO A 540 -4.43 8.81 -18.35
CA PRO A 540 -4.46 7.63 -19.19
C PRO A 540 -3.09 6.90 -19.23
N PRO A 541 -3.06 5.57 -19.51
CA PRO A 541 -4.19 4.75 -19.88
C PRO A 541 -5.09 4.38 -18.69
N VAL A 542 -6.39 4.31 -18.91
CA VAL A 542 -7.36 3.84 -17.92
C VAL A 542 -8.38 2.91 -18.56
N LEU A 543 -8.64 1.79 -17.89
CA LEU A 543 -9.69 0.85 -18.25
C LEU A 543 -10.73 0.82 -17.13
N LEU A 544 -11.99 0.99 -17.49
CA LEU A 544 -13.13 0.96 -16.60
C LEU A 544 -14.02 -0.22 -16.94
N GLU A 545 -14.41 -1.01 -15.95
CA GLU A 545 -15.31 -2.13 -16.11
C GLU A 545 -16.65 -1.83 -15.43
N TYR A 546 -17.74 -1.91 -16.19
CA TYR A 546 -19.11 -1.67 -15.74
C TYR A 546 -19.91 -2.96 -15.83
N ASP A 547 -20.73 -3.22 -14.82
CA ASP A 547 -21.64 -4.36 -14.82
C ASP A 547 -22.83 -4.17 -15.79
N LYS A 548 -23.78 -5.12 -15.77
CA LYS A 548 -24.97 -5.09 -16.64
C LYS A 548 -25.92 -3.93 -16.34
N GLN A 549 -25.85 -3.33 -15.15
CA GLN A 549 -26.60 -2.17 -14.71
C GLN A 549 -25.85 -0.85 -14.97
N PHE A 550 -24.68 -0.90 -15.60
CA PHE A 550 -23.75 0.19 -15.79
C PHE A 550 -23.27 0.81 -14.47
N ASP A 551 -23.21 0.00 -13.41
CA ASP A 551 -22.53 0.40 -12.20
C ASP A 551 -21.04 0.10 -12.34
N LEU A 552 -20.19 1.06 -12.00
CA LEU A 552 -18.75 0.92 -12.11
C LEU A 552 -18.26 -0.17 -11.16
N LYS A 553 -17.68 -1.22 -11.74
CA LYS A 553 -17.17 -2.39 -11.02
C LYS A 553 -15.69 -2.23 -10.68
N SER A 554 -14.89 -1.82 -11.66
CA SER A 554 -13.43 -1.72 -11.49
C SER A 554 -12.83 -0.57 -12.29
N VAL A 555 -11.73 0.00 -11.78
CA VAL A 555 -10.89 1.01 -12.44
C VAL A 555 -9.47 0.46 -12.51
N TYR A 556 -8.95 0.23 -13.71
CA TYR A 556 -7.62 -0.31 -13.93
C TYR A 556 -6.71 0.78 -14.51
N LEU A 557 -5.62 1.08 -13.83
CA LEU A 557 -4.61 2.08 -14.20
C LEU A 557 -3.29 1.44 -14.65
N GLU A 558 -3.14 0.13 -14.44
CA GLU A 558 -1.98 -0.67 -14.83
C GLU A 558 -2.41 -1.97 -15.49
N ASN A 559 -1.51 -2.56 -16.28
CA ASN A 559 -1.77 -3.83 -16.98
C ASN A 559 -3.11 -3.86 -17.75
N THR A 560 -3.55 -2.68 -18.21
CA THR A 560 -4.89 -2.48 -18.81
C THR A 560 -5.20 -3.42 -19.96
N SER A 561 -4.21 -3.74 -20.81
CA SER A 561 -4.36 -4.72 -21.91
C SER A 561 -4.69 -6.12 -21.39
N LYS A 562 -3.99 -6.56 -20.34
CA LYS A 562 -4.25 -7.87 -19.71
C LYS A 562 -5.62 -7.89 -19.03
N GLN A 563 -5.96 -6.83 -18.30
CA GLN A 563 -7.27 -6.72 -17.62
C GLN A 563 -8.41 -6.64 -18.62
N PHE A 564 -8.22 -5.94 -19.73
CA PHE A 564 -9.18 -5.90 -20.83
C PHE A 564 -9.52 -7.30 -21.32
N ASP A 565 -8.52 -8.18 -21.53
CA ASP A 565 -8.75 -9.53 -22.01
C ASP A 565 -9.36 -10.47 -20.98
N LEU A 566 -9.08 -10.23 -19.68
CA LEU A 566 -9.59 -11.03 -18.56
C LEU A 566 -10.99 -10.62 -18.09
N ALA A 567 -11.46 -9.43 -18.44
CA ALA A 567 -12.77 -8.92 -18.02
C ALA A 567 -13.92 -9.83 -18.46
N ASP A 568 -14.98 -9.88 -17.63
CA ASP A 568 -16.19 -10.65 -17.92
C ASP A 568 -16.79 -10.18 -19.28
N PRO A 569 -16.99 -11.08 -20.24
CA PRO A 569 -17.56 -10.73 -21.55
C PRO A 569 -18.91 -10.02 -21.49
N ALA A 570 -19.69 -10.25 -20.45
CA ALA A 570 -21.00 -9.64 -20.24
C ALA A 570 -20.94 -8.19 -19.77
N ASN A 571 -19.79 -7.75 -19.26
CA ASN A 571 -19.57 -6.39 -18.78
C ASN A 571 -19.28 -5.41 -19.92
N THR A 572 -19.55 -4.13 -19.67
CA THR A 572 -19.17 -3.04 -20.58
C THR A 572 -17.83 -2.48 -20.14
N LEU A 573 -16.91 -2.35 -21.06
CA LEU A 573 -15.58 -1.80 -20.82
C LEU A 573 -15.45 -0.45 -21.48
N ALA A 574 -14.91 0.54 -20.79
CA ALA A 574 -14.50 1.82 -21.35
C ALA A 574 -12.98 1.95 -21.17
N TYR A 575 -12.25 2.01 -22.27
CA TYR A 575 -10.80 2.15 -22.27
C TYR A 575 -10.40 3.47 -22.91
N VAL A 576 -9.63 4.28 -22.20
CA VAL A 576 -9.13 5.57 -22.69
C VAL A 576 -7.62 5.54 -22.74
N ASP A 577 -7.06 5.79 -23.92
CA ASP A 577 -5.63 5.85 -24.18
C ASP A 577 -5.34 6.63 -25.46
N ARG A 578 -4.09 6.67 -25.90
CA ARG A 578 -3.72 7.11 -27.24
C ARG A 578 -4.44 6.27 -28.29
N CYS A 579 -4.84 6.88 -29.40
CA CYS A 579 -5.52 6.16 -30.48
C CYS A 579 -4.70 5.00 -31.04
N THR A 580 -3.36 5.07 -30.94
CA THR A 580 -2.43 3.97 -31.24
C THR A 580 -2.64 2.69 -30.42
N ALA A 581 -3.29 2.79 -29.26
CA ALA A 581 -3.61 1.62 -28.46
C ALA A 581 -4.63 0.68 -29.14
N PHE A 582 -5.46 1.19 -30.04
CA PHE A 582 -6.53 0.41 -30.69
C PHE A 582 -6.48 0.44 -32.23
N GLU A 583 -5.84 1.40 -32.86
CA GLU A 583 -5.87 1.58 -34.31
C GLU A 583 -4.53 1.28 -35.00
N ASP A 584 -4.61 0.74 -36.22
CA ASP A 584 -3.50 0.54 -37.13
C ASP A 584 -3.48 1.71 -38.13
N GLY A 585 -2.50 2.58 -38.10
CA GLY A 585 -2.33 3.69 -39.07
C GLY A 585 -2.76 5.06 -38.52
N SER A 586 -2.32 6.12 -39.11
CA SER A 586 -2.47 7.56 -38.86
C SER A 586 -3.25 8.02 -37.62
N ALA A 587 -2.59 8.08 -36.50
CA ALA A 587 -3.07 8.84 -35.37
C ALA A 587 -1.93 9.76 -34.88
N ASP A 588 -2.07 11.02 -35.19
CA ASP A 588 -1.10 12.07 -34.77
C ASP A 588 -1.30 12.45 -33.30
N GLY A 589 -0.95 11.52 -32.41
CA GLY A 589 -0.89 11.83 -30.99
C GLY A 589 -2.23 12.05 -30.25
N ASP A 590 -3.36 11.77 -30.90
CA ASP A 590 -4.70 11.98 -30.41
C ASP A 590 -5.12 11.00 -29.31
N TRP A 591 -6.09 11.43 -28.50
CA TRP A 591 -6.72 10.61 -27.47
C TRP A 591 -7.98 9.96 -28.00
N CYS A 592 -8.15 8.69 -27.66
CA CYS A 592 -9.33 7.91 -28.03
C CYS A 592 -9.92 7.22 -26.78
N ALA A 593 -11.24 7.02 -26.81
CA ALA A 593 -11.92 6.16 -25.86
C ALA A 593 -12.70 5.08 -26.62
N MET A 594 -12.49 3.84 -26.22
CA MET A 594 -13.21 2.70 -26.76
C MET A 594 -14.22 2.20 -25.73
N LEU A 595 -15.50 2.31 -26.04
CA LEU A 595 -16.58 1.69 -25.29
C LEU A 595 -16.93 0.36 -25.97
N VAL A 596 -16.84 -0.75 -25.23
CA VAL A 596 -17.07 -2.07 -25.79
C VAL A 596 -17.81 -2.99 -24.83
N ASN A 597 -18.78 -3.71 -25.35
CA ASN A 597 -19.36 -4.88 -24.73
C ASN A 597 -19.24 -6.03 -25.71
N ARG A 598 -18.61 -7.14 -25.31
CA ARG A 598 -18.22 -8.22 -26.24
C ARG A 598 -19.39 -8.93 -26.88
N ASP A 599 -20.59 -8.80 -26.31
CA ASP A 599 -21.83 -9.40 -26.85
C ASP A 599 -22.67 -8.41 -27.66
N LYS A 600 -22.52 -7.09 -27.42
CA LYS A 600 -23.39 -6.05 -27.99
C LYS A 600 -22.71 -5.25 -29.11
N GLY A 601 -21.41 -4.97 -28.98
CA GLY A 601 -20.69 -4.18 -29.97
C GLY A 601 -19.65 -3.22 -29.37
N ILE A 602 -19.25 -2.23 -30.17
CA ILE A 602 -18.16 -1.30 -29.88
C ILE A 602 -18.54 0.11 -30.34
N LYS A 603 -17.97 1.12 -29.67
CA LYS A 603 -17.96 2.49 -30.16
C LYS A 603 -16.65 3.16 -29.81
N LEU A 604 -16.07 3.86 -30.77
CA LEU A 604 -14.85 4.61 -30.61
C LEU A 604 -15.19 6.12 -30.58
N TYR A 605 -14.71 6.80 -29.55
CA TYR A 605 -14.80 8.24 -29.40
C TYR A 605 -13.42 8.84 -29.60
N ARG A 606 -13.32 9.95 -30.33
CA ARG A 606 -12.09 10.67 -30.63
C ARG A 606 -12.19 12.11 -30.15
N ASP A 607 -11.06 12.70 -29.78
CA ASP A 607 -10.80 14.09 -29.43
C ASP A 607 -12.04 14.91 -29.01
N ASP A 608 -12.70 15.63 -29.90
CA ASP A 608 -13.83 16.49 -29.57
C ASP A 608 -14.96 15.73 -28.87
N ALA A 609 -15.34 14.56 -29.40
CA ALA A 609 -16.39 13.74 -28.79
C ALA A 609 -15.97 13.18 -27.41
N LEU A 610 -14.67 12.96 -27.20
CA LEU A 610 -14.14 12.54 -25.92
C LEU A 610 -14.04 13.73 -24.93
N ARG A 611 -13.76 14.93 -25.40
CA ARG A 611 -13.75 16.16 -24.58
C ARG A 611 -15.15 16.60 -24.19
N ASP A 612 -16.13 16.51 -25.12
CA ASP A 612 -17.54 16.75 -24.82
C ASP A 612 -18.11 15.76 -23.79
N GLY A 613 -17.52 14.57 -23.76
CA GLY A 613 -17.90 13.49 -22.88
C GLY A 613 -18.98 12.57 -23.46
N PHE A 614 -19.00 11.35 -22.96
CA PHE A 614 -19.96 10.33 -23.39
C PHE A 614 -20.47 9.50 -22.20
N ALA A 615 -21.67 8.95 -22.36
CA ALA A 615 -22.29 8.06 -21.39
C ALA A 615 -21.93 6.61 -21.70
N VAL A 616 -21.56 5.83 -20.67
CA VAL A 616 -21.17 4.41 -20.84
C VAL A 616 -22.33 3.47 -21.14
N ASP A 617 -23.57 3.94 -20.93
CA ASP A 617 -24.81 3.26 -21.33
C ASP A 617 -25.30 3.69 -22.74
N GLY A 618 -24.48 4.44 -23.46
CA GLY A 618 -24.76 4.87 -24.83
C GLY A 618 -24.82 3.71 -25.84
N PRO A 619 -25.37 3.96 -27.04
CA PRO A 619 -25.53 2.92 -28.05
C PRO A 619 -24.17 2.44 -28.59
N LEU A 620 -24.04 1.13 -28.76
CA LEU A 620 -22.90 0.48 -29.38
C LEU A 620 -23.23 0.07 -30.81
N GLU A 621 -22.22 0.09 -31.66
CA GLU A 621 -22.31 -0.41 -33.03
C GLU A 621 -21.95 -1.90 -33.05
N PRO A 622 -22.70 -2.76 -33.79
CA PRO A 622 -22.35 -4.17 -33.92
C PRO A 622 -20.94 -4.36 -34.49
N PHE A 623 -20.25 -5.41 -34.06
CA PHE A 623 -18.92 -5.71 -34.62
C PHE A 623 -18.97 -5.97 -36.12
N SER A 624 -18.16 -5.23 -36.88
CA SER A 624 -17.97 -5.43 -38.33
C SER A 624 -16.69 -6.21 -38.64
N GLY A 625 -15.93 -6.66 -37.65
CA GLY A 625 -14.62 -7.31 -37.82
C GLY A 625 -14.21 -8.19 -36.62
N PRO A 626 -12.92 -8.52 -36.48
CA PRO A 626 -12.41 -9.29 -35.37
C PRO A 626 -12.64 -8.56 -34.03
N ARG A 627 -12.67 -9.32 -32.93
CA ARG A 627 -12.84 -8.74 -31.60
C ARG A 627 -11.72 -7.73 -31.33
N PRO A 628 -12.05 -6.58 -30.73
CA PRO A 628 -11.06 -5.56 -30.43
C PRO A 628 -10.03 -6.07 -29.41
N SER A 629 -8.79 -5.65 -29.60
CA SER A 629 -7.69 -5.83 -28.67
C SER A 629 -7.04 -4.49 -28.42
N ILE A 630 -6.46 -4.31 -27.23
CA ILE A 630 -5.73 -3.08 -26.89
C ILE A 630 -4.25 -3.35 -26.73
N ARG A 631 -3.43 -2.37 -27.04
CA ARG A 631 -1.98 -2.41 -26.93
C ARG A 631 -1.51 -1.61 -25.74
N GLN A 632 -0.37 -1.97 -25.20
CA GLN A 632 0.34 -1.21 -24.18
C GLN A 632 1.73 -0.82 -24.66
N ALA A 633 2.21 0.34 -24.18
CA ALA A 633 3.56 0.80 -24.45
C ALA A 633 4.57 -0.01 -23.62
N HIS A 634 5.49 -0.69 -24.29
CA HIS A 634 6.62 -1.39 -23.69
C HIS A 634 7.91 -0.66 -24.02
N MET A 635 8.72 -0.34 -23.00
CA MET A 635 9.99 0.34 -23.17
C MET A 635 11.00 -0.57 -23.89
N ILE A 636 11.56 -0.10 -24.99
CA ILE A 636 12.64 -0.78 -25.74
C ILE A 636 14.01 -0.35 -25.19
N THR A 637 14.15 0.90 -24.74
CA THR A 637 15.38 1.43 -24.13
C THR A 637 15.40 1.20 -22.62
N GLN A 638 16.56 0.85 -22.05
CA GLN A 638 16.67 0.56 -20.62
C GLN A 638 16.53 1.80 -19.71
N LYS A 639 16.79 3.02 -20.22
CA LYS A 639 16.66 4.31 -19.48
C LYS A 639 16.54 5.47 -20.46
N GLY A 640 15.90 6.53 -20.01
CA GLY A 640 15.83 7.79 -20.72
C GLY A 640 17.24 8.31 -21.10
N ARG A 641 17.43 8.71 -22.34
CA ARG A 641 18.72 9.13 -22.88
C ARG A 641 18.68 10.61 -23.21
N ARG A 642 19.68 11.37 -22.73
CA ARG A 642 19.89 12.75 -23.18
C ARG A 642 20.24 12.77 -24.68
N THR A 643 19.40 13.42 -25.49
CA THR A 643 19.50 13.46 -26.93
C THR A 643 19.35 14.90 -27.42
N ARG A 644 20.32 15.40 -28.20
CA ARG A 644 20.30 16.77 -28.73
C ARG A 644 19.25 16.96 -29.81
N ALA A 645 18.87 18.20 -30.07
CA ALA A 645 18.06 18.54 -31.23
C ALA A 645 18.73 18.05 -32.53
N GLY A 646 17.99 17.51 -33.47
CA GLY A 646 18.51 17.01 -34.75
C GLY A 646 17.64 15.93 -35.38
N GLN A 647 18.08 15.48 -36.56
CA GLN A 647 17.45 14.36 -37.24
C GLN A 647 18.14 13.05 -36.88
N TYR A 648 17.38 12.01 -36.61
CA TYR A 648 17.86 10.70 -36.19
C TYR A 648 17.25 9.58 -37.02
N MET A 649 17.96 8.46 -37.05
CA MET A 649 17.46 7.17 -37.53
C MET A 649 17.53 6.20 -36.36
N LEU A 650 16.38 5.71 -35.92
CA LEU A 650 16.26 4.59 -35.01
C LEU A 650 16.40 3.29 -35.79
N GLN A 651 17.34 2.45 -35.41
CA GLN A 651 17.58 1.15 -36.07
C GLN A 651 17.68 0.03 -35.05
N PHE A 652 17.05 -1.09 -35.34
CA PHE A 652 17.18 -2.31 -34.55
C PHE A 652 16.73 -3.54 -35.36
N VAL A 653 17.06 -4.72 -34.86
CA VAL A 653 16.60 -5.99 -35.41
C VAL A 653 15.58 -6.62 -34.46
N ALA A 654 14.38 -6.87 -34.92
CA ALA A 654 13.36 -7.59 -34.20
C ALA A 654 13.52 -9.09 -34.45
N LYS A 655 14.08 -9.83 -33.48
CA LYS A 655 14.20 -11.31 -33.57
C LYS A 655 12.86 -12.01 -33.39
N GLN A 656 11.94 -11.36 -32.70
CA GLN A 656 10.55 -11.76 -32.55
C GLN A 656 9.71 -10.48 -32.57
N SER A 657 8.66 -10.45 -33.35
CA SER A 657 7.76 -9.31 -33.52
C SER A 657 6.34 -9.76 -33.87
N PRO A 658 5.33 -8.88 -33.65
CA PRO A 658 3.96 -9.12 -34.15
C PRO A 658 3.94 -9.25 -35.67
N ASP A 659 3.14 -10.18 -36.18
CA ASP A 659 3.02 -10.45 -37.64
C ASP A 659 2.42 -9.25 -38.41
N ARG A 660 1.60 -8.44 -37.74
CA ARG A 660 0.91 -7.29 -38.35
C ARG A 660 1.67 -5.98 -38.25
N GLY A 661 2.85 -5.97 -37.62
CA GLY A 661 3.56 -4.76 -37.27
C GLY A 661 3.10 -4.18 -35.91
N PHE A 662 3.69 -3.03 -35.53
CA PHE A 662 3.43 -2.37 -34.27
C PHE A 662 3.84 -0.89 -34.32
N TRP A 663 3.30 -0.09 -33.38
CA TRP A 663 3.71 1.29 -33.23
C TRP A 663 5.03 1.40 -32.49
N ILE A 664 5.92 2.28 -33.01
CA ILE A 664 7.09 2.79 -32.28
C ILE A 664 6.80 4.23 -31.88
N GLU A 665 7.10 4.56 -30.63
CA GLU A 665 6.93 5.88 -30.07
C GLU A 665 8.26 6.34 -29.43
N ALA A 666 8.66 7.57 -29.72
CA ALA A 666 9.73 8.27 -29.03
C ALA A 666 9.10 9.31 -28.12
N VAL A 667 9.40 9.30 -26.83
CA VAL A 667 8.72 10.11 -25.82
C VAL A 667 9.70 10.72 -24.83
N SER A 668 9.45 11.97 -24.40
CA SER A 668 10.03 12.52 -23.18
C SER A 668 9.19 12.09 -21.99
N SER A 669 9.71 11.18 -21.19
CA SER A 669 8.97 10.58 -20.06
C SER A 669 8.67 11.57 -18.94
N GLN A 670 9.58 12.55 -18.67
CA GLN A 670 9.38 13.58 -17.66
C GLN A 670 8.33 14.61 -18.10
N ARG A 671 8.37 15.02 -19.38
CA ARG A 671 7.43 15.99 -19.93
C ARG A 671 6.12 15.35 -20.39
N LYS A 672 6.06 14.01 -20.45
CA LYS A 672 4.93 13.24 -20.98
C LYS A 672 4.51 13.65 -22.40
N VAL A 673 5.49 14.00 -23.24
CA VAL A 673 5.27 14.47 -24.62
C VAL A 673 5.80 13.44 -25.60
N VAL A 674 4.95 13.04 -26.55
CA VAL A 674 5.35 12.24 -27.70
C VAL A 674 6.10 13.15 -28.68
N VAL A 675 7.33 12.77 -29.00
CA VAL A 675 8.20 13.54 -29.91
C VAL A 675 8.24 12.94 -31.32
N ALA A 676 7.92 11.65 -31.43
CA ALA A 676 7.73 10.96 -32.71
C ALA A 676 6.95 9.67 -32.51
N GLN A 677 6.15 9.29 -33.51
CA GLN A 677 5.37 8.07 -33.54
C GLN A 677 5.26 7.53 -34.95
N GLN A 678 5.45 6.22 -35.14
CA GLN A 678 5.37 5.61 -36.44
C GLN A 678 4.98 4.13 -36.35
N TRP A 679 4.06 3.73 -37.24
CA TRP A 679 3.76 2.30 -37.48
C TRP A 679 4.89 1.65 -38.27
N VAL A 680 5.38 0.49 -37.84
CA VAL A 680 6.49 -0.21 -38.43
C VAL A 680 6.17 -1.68 -38.65
N GLN A 681 6.71 -2.23 -39.75
CA GLN A 681 6.81 -3.66 -39.96
C GLN A 681 8.28 -4.02 -40.19
N PRO A 682 8.78 -5.09 -39.55
CA PRO A 682 10.11 -5.61 -39.85
C PRO A 682 10.23 -6.05 -41.32
N ASP A 683 11.41 -5.86 -41.93
CA ASP A 683 11.71 -6.46 -43.23
C ASP A 683 11.93 -7.98 -43.09
N ALA A 684 12.24 -8.65 -44.22
CA ALA A 684 12.44 -10.10 -44.24
C ALA A 684 13.56 -10.59 -43.30
N GLU A 685 14.51 -9.73 -42.98
CA GLU A 685 15.60 -9.99 -42.04
C GLU A 685 15.31 -9.49 -40.63
N GLY A 686 14.09 -9.01 -40.35
CA GLY A 686 13.67 -8.48 -39.06
C GLY A 686 14.17 -7.07 -38.78
N ARG A 687 14.74 -6.33 -39.73
CA ARG A 687 15.29 -4.99 -39.51
C ARG A 687 14.19 -3.93 -39.51
N ILE A 688 14.35 -2.96 -38.64
CA ILE A 688 13.49 -1.79 -38.54
C ILE A 688 14.36 -0.54 -38.58
N SER A 689 13.95 0.45 -39.38
CA SER A 689 14.57 1.75 -39.48
C SER A 689 13.50 2.85 -39.44
N VAL A 690 13.53 3.68 -38.40
CA VAL A 690 12.52 4.72 -38.16
C VAL A 690 13.21 6.10 -38.12
N PRO A 691 12.96 6.98 -39.10
CA PRO A 691 13.45 8.34 -39.07
C PRO A 691 12.59 9.20 -38.10
N PHE A 692 13.22 10.05 -37.29
CA PHE A 692 12.51 11.07 -36.52
C PHE A 692 13.37 12.28 -36.23
N GLY A 693 12.71 13.41 -36.00
CA GLY A 693 13.35 14.68 -35.67
C GLY A 693 13.07 15.12 -34.23
N LEU A 694 14.08 15.76 -33.62
CA LEU A 694 13.93 16.43 -32.36
C LEU A 694 14.15 17.94 -32.57
N ASP A 695 13.14 18.74 -32.32
CA ASP A 695 13.20 20.22 -32.47
C ASP A 695 14.01 20.87 -31.35
N HIS A 696 14.10 20.22 -30.21
CA HIS A 696 14.88 20.67 -29.04
C HIS A 696 15.58 19.50 -28.35
N GLU A 697 16.51 19.80 -27.45
CA GLU A 697 17.20 18.79 -26.64
C GLU A 697 16.21 18.13 -25.66
N VAL A 698 16.25 16.79 -25.57
CA VAL A 698 15.45 15.98 -24.66
C VAL A 698 16.38 15.23 -23.73
N ASP A 699 16.26 15.44 -22.42
CA ASP A 699 17.14 14.84 -21.41
C ASP A 699 16.80 13.39 -21.07
N ASP A 700 15.59 12.95 -21.39
CA ASP A 700 14.97 11.70 -20.94
C ASP A 700 14.25 10.95 -22.07
N LEU A 701 14.81 10.97 -23.28
CA LEU A 701 14.21 10.29 -24.43
C LEU A 701 14.09 8.78 -24.19
N GLU A 702 12.88 8.27 -24.28
CA GLU A 702 12.56 6.85 -24.25
C GLU A 702 11.95 6.41 -25.57
N ILE A 703 12.28 5.18 -25.99
CA ILE A 703 11.67 4.54 -27.15
C ILE A 703 10.78 3.39 -26.67
N ARG A 704 9.54 3.38 -27.12
CA ARG A 704 8.52 2.41 -26.73
C ARG A 704 7.93 1.72 -27.95
N ALA A 705 7.54 0.44 -27.78
CA ALA A 705 6.73 -0.29 -28.74
C ALA A 705 5.34 -0.53 -28.13
N TRP A 706 4.29 -0.36 -28.92
CA TRP A 706 2.92 -0.62 -28.51
C TRP A 706 2.49 -2.02 -28.93
N LEU A 707 2.28 -2.89 -27.95
CA LEU A 707 1.99 -4.31 -28.13
C LEU A 707 0.77 -4.70 -27.30
N ASN A 708 -0.04 -5.65 -27.74
CA ASN A 708 -1.00 -6.27 -26.85
C ASN A 708 -0.30 -7.30 -25.92
N HIS A 709 -0.96 -7.73 -24.85
CA HIS A 709 -0.31 -8.56 -23.84
C HIS A 709 0.12 -9.95 -24.34
N ALA A 710 -0.46 -10.45 -25.43
CA ALA A 710 -0.10 -11.73 -26.06
C ALA A 710 1.07 -11.60 -27.04
N GLU A 711 1.37 -10.40 -27.51
CA GLU A 711 2.44 -10.12 -28.45
C GLU A 711 3.80 -10.05 -27.77
N LYS A 712 4.84 -10.43 -28.48
CA LYS A 712 6.21 -10.40 -27.99
C LYS A 712 7.10 -9.65 -28.96
N LEU A 713 8.01 -8.85 -28.42
CA LEU A 713 9.05 -8.17 -29.17
C LEU A 713 10.40 -8.47 -28.52
N ALA A 714 11.31 -9.05 -29.28
CA ALA A 714 12.71 -9.22 -28.87
C ALA A 714 13.60 -8.38 -29.80
N VAL A 715 14.28 -7.40 -29.23
CA VAL A 715 15.09 -6.41 -29.96
C VAL A 715 16.57 -6.69 -29.78
N ASP A 716 17.32 -6.62 -30.89
CA ASP A 716 18.77 -6.71 -30.91
C ASP A 716 19.37 -5.57 -31.76
N ASN A 717 20.65 -5.25 -31.54
CA ASN A 717 21.38 -4.23 -32.29
C ASN A 717 20.71 -2.84 -32.31
N PHE A 718 20.14 -2.44 -31.18
CA PHE A 718 19.51 -1.14 -31.04
C PHE A 718 20.51 0.01 -31.20
N ALA A 719 20.26 0.91 -32.16
CA ALA A 719 21.06 2.10 -32.41
C ALA A 719 20.18 3.32 -32.71
N LEU A 720 20.55 4.44 -32.10
CA LEU A 720 20.03 5.77 -32.43
C LEU A 720 21.14 6.56 -33.11
N VAL A 721 21.07 6.68 -34.43
CA VAL A 721 22.13 7.26 -35.25
C VAL A 721 21.70 8.64 -35.74
N PRO A 722 22.51 9.72 -35.56
CA PRO A 722 22.23 11.01 -36.18
C PRO A 722 22.19 10.87 -37.71
N SER A 723 21.09 11.31 -38.32
CA SER A 723 20.98 11.34 -39.79
C SER A 723 21.91 12.44 -40.30
N ARG A 724 22.90 12.07 -41.15
CA ARG A 724 23.73 13.05 -41.85
C ARG A 724 22.83 13.87 -42.77
N ARG A 725 22.74 15.19 -42.60
CA ARG A 725 22.20 16.09 -43.61
C ARG A 725 22.89 15.77 -44.95
N GLY A 726 22.17 15.25 -45.91
CA GLY A 726 22.63 15.23 -47.28
C GLY A 726 22.93 16.68 -47.67
N ASN A 727 24.16 16.98 -48.02
CA ASN A 727 24.52 18.20 -48.75
C ASN A 727 23.62 18.27 -49.99
N ARG A 728 22.58 19.09 -49.95
CA ARG A 728 22.01 19.62 -51.17
C ARG A 728 22.91 20.76 -51.64
N GLY A 729 23.71 20.48 -52.67
CA GLY A 729 24.32 21.48 -53.50
C GLY A 729 23.29 22.27 -54.27
#